data_a214187a3a34d32a72f9fc96eb4d4e11
#
_entry.id   a214187a3a34d32a72f9fc96eb4d4e11
#
_cell.length_a   1.000
_cell.length_b   1.000
_cell.length_c   1.000
_cell.angle_alpha   90.00
_cell.angle_beta   90.00
_cell.angle_gamma   90.00
#
_symmetry.space_group_name_H-M   'P 1'
#
loop_
_entity.id
_entity.type
_entity.pdbx_description
1 polymer ?
#
loop_
_entity_poly.entity_id
_entity_poly.type
_entity_poly.pdbx_seq_one_letter_code
_entity_poly.pdbx_strand_id
1 'polypeptide(L)'
;IKWKRHNTLYCLPLFLLSFSVVRLNMVYEVKCIRNLIFHLHYRSLNYFSAAGLDLFQGDILLPQNQRNALRNETYRWKFPIPYILGDNLDLNAKGVILQAFEMFRLKSCIDFKPYDGERTYIFFRKESGCWSMVGDLQTGQNLSIGSGCDYRAIVEHEILHALGFYHEQSRMDRDDYVKIWWDEIITDKEHNFLKYDDSFITDLNTPYDYESLMHYEPFSFNKNESVPTITAKIPEFDNIIGQRLDLSAIDLERLNRMYNCTSTHTFLDQCSFEFENICGMIQGTRDDLDWVHQQSSATGQEDHTLSGRCRDAGYFMYFSTSSGKADEAAVLESRILYPKRAQQCLQFFYKITGSVSDKLIIWLKEDDGTGNIRKMRKIQTFQADDDYNWKIAHVTLNAQKKFRYLFQGLKGNPSSSSGGIAIDDVTLTEIPCPTAVWVVRNFSQILKNASSGVIQSPRFYSPEGYGFGISLYPHSTISGYTRVAFHLCSGENDGVLEWPALNRQAVLTVLDQDPDILKRMSSSKSFTTSKDHVSSDANGTLMWEKPSIVGKFDASCSCYRSRDWGWTNFISHIQMRRRSFLKNDDLIIFAEFHDLIHLNNTEVPVRPQQSAFVDSLVLERQKRAAQDMEPVQDQQPYLQDPCYPNPCHNDGVCVNVKGRASCRCSSGQAFFYTGERCQSRASGG
;
A
#
# COMPACT_ATOMS: atom_id res chain seq x y z
N ILE A 1 1.10 -43.15 18.65
CA ILE A 1 1.85 -42.03 18.09
C ILE A 1 0.88 -40.85 17.97
N LYS A 2 0.93 -39.91 18.92
CA LYS A 2 0.06 -38.71 18.94
C LYS A 2 0.78 -37.57 18.22
N TRP A 3 0.24 -37.11 17.10
CA TRP A 3 0.61 -35.86 16.48
C TRP A 3 -0.12 -34.72 17.20
N LYS A 4 0.61 -33.82 17.84
CA LYS A 4 0.08 -32.54 18.29
C LYS A 4 -0.09 -31.64 17.08
N ARG A 5 -1.33 -31.31 16.73
CA ARG A 5 -1.66 -30.22 15.81
C ARG A 5 -1.41 -28.89 16.53
N HIS A 6 -0.57 -28.04 15.97
CA HIS A 6 -0.54 -26.62 16.34
C HIS A 6 -1.84 -25.99 15.81
N ASN A 7 -2.72 -25.63 16.73
CA ASN A 7 -3.89 -24.84 16.42
C ASN A 7 -3.48 -23.36 16.40
N THR A 8 -3.39 -22.80 15.20
CA THR A 8 -3.48 -21.34 15.03
C THR A 8 -4.95 -21.00 15.20
N LEU A 9 -5.30 -20.46 16.34
CA LEU A 9 -6.65 -19.97 16.62
C LEU A 9 -6.84 -18.62 15.90
N TYR A 10 -7.58 -18.64 14.79
CA TYR A 10 -8.16 -17.42 14.26
C TYR A 10 -9.31 -16.99 15.19
N CYS A 11 -9.23 -15.77 15.71
CA CYS A 11 -10.37 -15.12 16.35
C CYS A 11 -11.44 -14.86 15.29
N LEU A 12 -12.41 -15.77 15.16
CA LEU A 12 -13.61 -15.51 14.39
C LEU A 12 -14.52 -14.58 15.21
N PRO A 13 -15.09 -13.53 14.63
CA PRO A 13 -16.06 -12.70 15.35
C PRO A 13 -17.30 -13.55 15.68
N LEU A 14 -17.55 -13.73 16.98
CA LEU A 14 -18.77 -14.35 17.51
C LEU A 14 -19.97 -13.41 17.20
N PHE A 15 -20.58 -13.61 16.03
CA PHE A 15 -21.96 -13.18 15.77
C PHE A 15 -22.84 -14.41 15.69
N LEU A 16 -23.19 -14.98 16.84
CA LEU A 16 -24.34 -15.88 16.98
C LEU A 16 -24.77 -15.86 18.45
N LEU A 17 -25.94 -15.32 18.65
CA LEU A 17 -26.97 -15.65 19.60
C LEU A 17 -27.67 -14.42 20.19
N SER A 18 -28.70 -13.96 19.51
CA SER A 18 -29.97 -13.61 20.08
C SER A 18 -31.05 -13.54 18.98
N PHE A 19 -31.49 -14.70 18.56
CA PHE A 19 -32.74 -14.83 17.83
C PHE A 19 -33.78 -15.38 18.80
N SER A 20 -34.65 -14.51 19.27
CA SER A 20 -36.02 -14.88 19.57
C SER A 20 -36.87 -13.62 19.65
N VAL A 21 -37.95 -13.65 18.84
CA VAL A 21 -39.12 -12.76 18.90
C VAL A 21 -38.88 -11.33 18.36
N VAL A 22 -38.99 -11.13 17.06
CA VAL A 22 -39.87 -10.18 16.36
C VAL A 22 -39.88 -10.54 14.86
N ARG A 23 -40.65 -11.50 14.45
CA ARG A 23 -41.09 -11.68 13.06
C ARG A 23 -42.47 -11.05 12.99
N LEU A 24 -42.64 -9.91 12.39
CA LEU A 24 -43.86 -9.53 11.63
C LEU A 24 -43.94 -8.09 11.09
N ASN A 25 -42.90 -7.27 11.04
CA ASN A 25 -43.06 -5.94 10.40
C ASN A 25 -41.88 -5.43 9.56
N MET A 26 -40.87 -6.25 9.27
CA MET A 26 -39.68 -5.79 8.50
C MET A 26 -39.69 -6.08 6.99
N VAL A 27 -40.73 -6.70 6.45
CA VAL A 27 -40.74 -7.07 5.01
C VAL A 27 -41.14 -5.90 4.10
N TYR A 28 -41.81 -4.87 4.61
CA TYR A 28 -42.24 -3.72 3.81
C TYR A 28 -41.23 -2.55 3.80
N GLU A 29 -40.45 -2.35 4.84
CA GLU A 29 -39.44 -1.27 4.86
C GLU A 29 -38.17 -1.60 4.09
N VAL A 30 -37.77 -2.88 4.00
CA VAL A 30 -36.59 -3.31 3.26
C VAL A 30 -36.75 -3.12 1.74
N LYS A 31 -37.98 -3.16 1.21
CA LYS A 31 -38.23 -2.90 -0.22
C LYS A 31 -38.15 -1.42 -0.61
N CYS A 32 -38.51 -0.50 0.28
CA CYS A 32 -38.40 0.93 -0.01
C CYS A 32 -36.95 1.45 0.10
N ILE A 33 -36.15 0.92 1.04
CA ILE A 33 -34.78 1.31 1.22
C ILE A 33 -33.88 0.74 0.10
N ARG A 34 -34.19 -0.46 -0.43
CA ARG A 34 -33.46 -1.01 -1.58
C ARG A 34 -33.55 -0.12 -2.83
N ASN A 35 -34.68 0.50 -3.09
CA ASN A 35 -34.85 1.30 -4.32
C ASN A 35 -34.23 2.70 -4.26
N LEU A 36 -33.90 3.25 -3.07
CA LEU A 36 -33.22 4.55 -2.96
C LEU A 36 -31.68 4.44 -2.96
N ILE A 37 -31.12 3.30 -2.58
CA ILE A 37 -29.66 3.09 -2.56
C ILE A 37 -29.10 2.88 -3.97
N PHE A 38 -29.93 2.45 -4.94
CA PHE A 38 -29.46 2.08 -6.28
C PHE A 38 -29.24 3.25 -7.25
N HIS A 39 -29.79 4.43 -6.99
CA HIS A 39 -29.73 5.53 -7.97
C HIS A 39 -28.41 6.33 -8.03
N LEU A 40 -27.42 6.04 -7.21
CA LEU A 40 -26.22 6.88 -7.08
C LEU A 40 -24.89 6.16 -7.35
N HIS A 41 -24.89 4.86 -7.65
CA HIS A 41 -23.66 4.10 -8.00
C HIS A 41 -23.23 4.27 -9.47
N TYR A 42 -23.98 5.00 -10.28
CA TYR A 42 -23.95 4.90 -11.74
C TYR A 42 -22.91 5.77 -12.46
N ARG A 43 -22.00 6.43 -11.79
CA ARG A 43 -20.97 7.21 -12.49
C ARG A 43 -19.59 6.56 -12.61
N SER A 44 -19.37 5.37 -12.04
CA SER A 44 -18.04 4.72 -12.13
C SER A 44 -17.87 3.76 -13.33
N LEU A 45 -18.98 3.32 -13.96
CA LEU A 45 -18.95 2.25 -14.97
C LEU A 45 -18.52 2.66 -16.39
N ASN A 46 -18.40 3.96 -16.68
CA ASN A 46 -17.94 4.40 -18.00
C ASN A 46 -16.43 4.54 -18.16
N TYR A 47 -15.64 4.20 -17.13
CA TYR A 47 -14.18 4.35 -17.19
C TYR A 47 -13.50 3.30 -18.08
N PHE A 48 -14.08 2.10 -18.21
CA PHE A 48 -13.50 1.00 -18.99
C PHE A 48 -13.96 0.93 -20.46
N SER A 49 -14.85 1.78 -20.89
CA SER A 49 -15.30 1.81 -22.29
C SER A 49 -14.45 2.77 -23.11
N ALA A 50 -13.36 2.28 -23.69
CA ALA A 50 -12.58 3.03 -24.67
C ALA A 50 -13.36 3.14 -25.98
N ALA A 51 -13.87 4.32 -26.31
CA ALA A 51 -14.60 4.57 -27.57
C ALA A 51 -13.70 4.24 -28.77
N GLY A 52 -14.04 3.17 -29.51
CA GLY A 52 -13.38 2.77 -30.75
C GLY A 52 -12.29 1.72 -30.64
N LEU A 53 -11.98 1.21 -29.42
CA LEU A 53 -11.08 0.05 -29.24
C LEU A 53 -11.92 -1.20 -28.90
N ASP A 54 -11.61 -2.32 -29.56
CA ASP A 54 -12.16 -3.63 -29.22
C ASP A 54 -11.32 -4.23 -28.09
N LEU A 55 -11.64 -3.83 -26.86
CA LEU A 55 -10.95 -4.31 -25.66
C LEU A 55 -11.58 -5.61 -25.18
N PHE A 56 -10.74 -6.59 -24.93
CA PHE A 56 -11.12 -7.83 -24.30
C PHE A 56 -11.35 -7.59 -22.79
N GLN A 57 -12.47 -8.10 -22.27
CA GLN A 57 -12.91 -7.87 -20.88
C GLN A 57 -12.93 -6.37 -20.47
N GLY A 58 -13.14 -5.48 -21.45
CA GLY A 58 -13.38 -4.05 -21.21
C GLY A 58 -12.15 -3.17 -21.02
N ASP A 59 -11.02 -3.74 -20.61
CA ASP A 59 -9.77 -3.02 -20.26
C ASP A 59 -8.48 -3.75 -20.66
N ILE A 60 -8.59 -4.89 -21.34
CA ILE A 60 -7.42 -5.65 -21.82
C ILE A 60 -7.25 -5.47 -23.32
N LEU A 61 -6.12 -4.92 -23.76
CA LEU A 61 -5.74 -4.86 -25.16
C LEU A 61 -4.94 -6.12 -25.52
N LEU A 62 -5.58 -7.03 -26.31
CA LEU A 62 -4.90 -8.24 -26.79
C LEU A 62 -4.16 -7.98 -28.10
N PRO A 63 -2.88 -8.34 -28.23
CA PRO A 63 -2.18 -8.37 -29.50
C PRO A 63 -2.81 -9.39 -30.45
N GLN A 64 -2.88 -9.07 -31.76
CA GLN A 64 -3.58 -9.88 -32.77
C GLN A 64 -3.16 -11.37 -32.87
N ASN A 65 -2.05 -11.78 -32.28
CA ASN A 65 -1.49 -13.14 -32.39
C ASN A 65 -1.10 -13.80 -31.05
N GLN A 66 -1.51 -13.28 -29.91
CA GLN A 66 -1.09 -13.83 -28.62
C GLN A 66 -2.26 -14.19 -27.72
N ARG A 67 -2.40 -15.50 -27.41
CA ARG A 67 -3.40 -16.03 -26.48
C ARG A 67 -2.81 -16.76 -25.29
N ASN A 68 -1.48 -16.74 -25.01
CA ASN A 68 -0.79 -17.64 -24.10
C ASN A 68 0.14 -16.97 -23.07
N ALA A 69 -0.21 -15.85 -22.45
CA ALA A 69 0.74 -15.05 -21.67
C ALA A 69 1.10 -15.58 -20.26
N LEU A 70 0.22 -16.26 -19.52
CA LEU A 70 0.39 -16.47 -18.08
C LEU A 70 1.19 -17.68 -17.63
N ARG A 71 1.07 -18.82 -18.31
CA ARG A 71 1.89 -20.01 -18.02
C ARG A 71 3.31 -19.94 -18.56
N ASN A 72 3.53 -19.12 -19.58
CA ASN A 72 4.83 -18.97 -20.19
C ASN A 72 5.66 -17.91 -19.47
N GLU A 73 6.72 -18.35 -18.78
CA GLU A 73 7.63 -17.48 -18.03
C GLU A 73 8.33 -16.43 -18.89
N THR A 74 8.35 -16.56 -20.22
CA THR A 74 8.90 -15.57 -21.14
C THR A 74 8.14 -14.23 -21.11
N TYR A 75 6.89 -14.24 -20.66
CA TYR A 75 6.07 -13.04 -20.49
C TYR A 75 6.18 -12.44 -19.07
N ARG A 76 7.15 -12.87 -18.25
CA ARG A 76 7.43 -12.29 -16.94
C ARG A 76 8.40 -11.12 -17.08
N TRP A 77 8.05 -10.03 -16.44
CA TRP A 77 8.94 -8.88 -16.33
C TRP A 77 10.19 -9.20 -15.53
N LYS A 78 11.30 -8.60 -15.94
CA LYS A 78 12.53 -8.53 -15.13
C LYS A 78 12.54 -7.20 -14.38
N PHE A 79 13.00 -7.20 -13.15
CA PHE A 79 13.02 -6.01 -12.31
C PHE A 79 14.39 -5.33 -12.28
N PRO A 80 14.42 -3.99 -12.18
CA PRO A 80 13.27 -3.07 -12.18
C PRO A 80 12.64 -2.94 -13.57
N ILE A 81 11.31 -2.76 -13.64
CA ILE A 81 10.55 -2.56 -14.89
C ILE A 81 10.80 -1.13 -15.42
N PRO A 82 11.30 -0.96 -16.64
CA PRO A 82 11.47 0.36 -17.23
C PRO A 82 10.11 0.99 -17.58
N TYR A 83 9.93 2.28 -17.31
CA TYR A 83 8.71 2.99 -17.62
C TYR A 83 8.95 4.36 -18.26
N ILE A 84 7.98 4.82 -19.03
CA ILE A 84 7.89 6.18 -19.58
C ILE A 84 6.56 6.78 -19.15
N LEU A 85 6.59 8.03 -18.66
CA LEU A 85 5.40 8.85 -18.43
C LEU A 85 5.20 9.76 -19.64
N GLY A 86 4.15 9.53 -20.41
CA GLY A 86 3.85 10.31 -21.62
C GLY A 86 3.51 11.78 -21.31
N ASP A 87 3.86 12.67 -22.22
CA ASP A 87 3.58 14.11 -22.06
C ASP A 87 2.09 14.43 -22.07
N ASN A 88 1.28 13.57 -22.69
CA ASN A 88 -0.17 13.70 -22.75
C ASN A 88 -0.90 13.23 -21.47
N LEU A 89 -0.20 12.66 -20.49
CA LEU A 89 -0.77 12.30 -19.19
C LEU A 89 -1.11 13.55 -18.38
N ASP A 90 -2.27 13.53 -17.74
CA ASP A 90 -2.61 14.54 -16.75
C ASP A 90 -1.59 14.51 -15.59
N LEU A 91 -1.27 15.66 -15.05
CA LEU A 91 -0.26 15.78 -13.99
C LEU A 91 -0.64 14.95 -12.75
N ASN A 92 -1.96 14.90 -12.41
CA ASN A 92 -2.45 14.03 -11.34
C ASN A 92 -2.16 12.55 -11.63
N ALA A 93 -2.39 12.09 -12.87
CA ALA A 93 -2.12 10.71 -13.26
C ALA A 93 -0.64 10.35 -13.11
N LYS A 94 0.28 11.26 -13.48
CA LYS A 94 1.73 11.04 -13.28
C LYS A 94 2.06 10.83 -11.80
N GLY A 95 1.52 11.66 -10.91
CA GLY A 95 1.72 11.52 -9.46
C GLY A 95 1.12 10.22 -8.92
N VAL A 96 -0.09 9.85 -9.35
CA VAL A 96 -0.77 8.60 -8.93
C VAL A 96 -0.02 7.35 -9.39
N ILE A 97 0.55 7.35 -10.61
CA ILE A 97 1.38 6.24 -11.11
C ILE A 97 2.59 6.03 -10.18
N LEU A 98 3.26 7.11 -9.78
CA LEU A 98 4.39 7.01 -8.85
C LEU A 98 3.96 6.50 -7.46
N GLN A 99 2.79 6.89 -6.97
CA GLN A 99 2.22 6.35 -5.72
C GLN A 99 1.93 4.85 -5.84
N ALA A 100 1.34 4.38 -6.96
CA ALA A 100 1.13 2.96 -7.21
C ALA A 100 2.44 2.17 -7.20
N PHE A 101 3.52 2.70 -7.81
CA PHE A 101 4.84 2.07 -7.74
C PHE A 101 5.34 1.89 -6.31
N GLU A 102 5.14 2.88 -5.43
CA GLU A 102 5.53 2.74 -4.02
C GLU A 102 4.71 1.66 -3.29
N MET A 103 3.44 1.44 -3.66
CA MET A 103 2.65 0.34 -3.08
C MET A 103 3.17 -1.03 -3.52
N PHE A 104 3.54 -1.21 -4.79
CA PHE A 104 4.19 -2.44 -5.25
C PHE A 104 5.54 -2.67 -4.57
N ARG A 105 6.36 -1.61 -4.39
CA ARG A 105 7.64 -1.68 -3.66
C ARG A 105 7.47 -2.03 -2.19
N LEU A 106 6.40 -1.55 -1.57
CA LEU A 106 6.09 -1.84 -0.16
C LEU A 106 5.69 -3.30 0.03
N LYS A 107 4.82 -3.81 -0.85
CA LYS A 107 4.12 -5.08 -0.65
C LYS A 107 4.74 -6.27 -1.39
N SER A 108 5.64 -6.02 -2.35
CA SER A 108 6.20 -7.05 -3.22
C SER A 108 7.66 -6.80 -3.57
N CYS A 109 8.25 -7.70 -4.38
CA CYS A 109 9.57 -7.51 -4.97
C CYS A 109 9.53 -6.75 -6.31
N ILE A 110 8.38 -6.23 -6.71
CA ILE A 110 8.23 -5.48 -7.95
C ILE A 110 8.84 -4.09 -7.78
N ASP A 111 9.68 -3.69 -8.73
CA ASP A 111 10.29 -2.38 -8.77
C ASP A 111 10.25 -1.78 -10.17
N PHE A 112 10.28 -0.47 -10.25
CA PHE A 112 10.17 0.31 -11.48
C PHE A 112 11.33 1.31 -11.57
N LYS A 113 11.79 1.58 -12.79
CA LYS A 113 12.80 2.62 -13.06
C LYS A 113 12.43 3.43 -14.30
N PRO A 114 12.86 4.69 -14.38
CA PRO A 114 12.76 5.43 -15.64
C PRO A 114 13.45 4.66 -16.77
N TYR A 115 12.87 4.75 -17.97
CA TYR A 115 13.42 4.14 -19.20
C TYR A 115 14.79 4.71 -19.55
N ASP A 116 15.75 3.86 -19.89
CA ASP A 116 17.12 4.21 -20.27
C ASP A 116 17.59 3.38 -21.48
N GLY A 117 16.71 3.21 -22.49
CA GLY A 117 17.04 2.50 -23.72
C GLY A 117 16.74 1.01 -23.74
N GLU A 118 16.05 0.47 -22.75
CA GLU A 118 15.68 -0.95 -22.69
C GLU A 118 14.73 -1.36 -23.81
N ARG A 119 14.82 -2.63 -24.23
CA ARG A 119 13.95 -3.19 -25.26
C ARG A 119 12.50 -3.30 -24.78
N THR A 120 12.29 -3.67 -23.53
CA THR A 120 10.98 -3.88 -22.93
C THR A 120 10.71 -2.78 -21.89
N TYR A 121 9.55 -2.14 -21.96
CA TYR A 121 9.15 -1.07 -21.05
C TYR A 121 7.65 -0.85 -21.11
N ILE A 122 7.08 -0.23 -20.09
CA ILE A 122 5.69 0.21 -20.04
C ILE A 122 5.63 1.71 -20.37
N PHE A 123 4.85 2.06 -21.38
CA PHE A 123 4.59 3.45 -21.74
C PHE A 123 3.21 3.85 -21.22
N PHE A 124 3.18 4.56 -20.10
CA PHE A 124 1.99 5.17 -19.56
C PHE A 124 1.59 6.38 -20.39
N ARG A 125 0.35 6.40 -20.86
CA ARG A 125 -0.15 7.49 -21.71
C ARG A 125 -1.64 7.71 -21.50
N LYS A 126 -2.13 8.88 -21.90
CA LYS A 126 -3.56 9.18 -21.83
C LYS A 126 -4.21 8.84 -23.17
N GLU A 127 -5.03 7.80 -23.18
CA GLU A 127 -5.90 7.46 -24.30
C GLU A 127 -7.35 7.35 -23.83
N SER A 128 -8.28 6.89 -24.66
CA SER A 128 -9.65 6.69 -24.23
C SER A 128 -9.73 5.49 -23.29
N GLY A 129 -10.25 5.68 -22.07
CA GLY A 129 -10.43 4.65 -21.05
C GLY A 129 -9.15 4.25 -20.30
N CYS A 130 -9.35 3.34 -19.35
CA CYS A 130 -8.27 2.67 -18.62
C CYS A 130 -8.07 1.30 -19.26
N TRP A 131 -6.86 0.94 -19.63
CA TRP A 131 -6.57 -0.37 -20.20
C TRP A 131 -5.09 -0.69 -20.21
N SER A 132 -4.79 -1.98 -20.23
CA SER A 132 -3.42 -2.50 -20.32
C SER A 132 -3.32 -3.72 -21.25
N MET A 133 -2.10 -4.03 -21.65
CA MET A 133 -1.74 -5.34 -22.20
C MET A 133 -1.35 -6.28 -21.06
N VAL A 134 -1.42 -7.61 -21.30
CA VAL A 134 -1.17 -8.61 -20.25
C VAL A 134 0.23 -9.21 -20.37
N GLY A 135 1.04 -9.08 -19.30
CA GLY A 135 2.42 -9.58 -19.23
C GLY A 135 3.41 -8.75 -20.05
N ASP A 136 4.68 -9.15 -20.04
CA ASP A 136 5.75 -8.53 -20.86
C ASP A 136 5.70 -9.06 -22.30
N LEU A 137 5.34 -8.20 -23.25
CA LEU A 137 5.27 -8.55 -24.67
C LEU A 137 6.66 -8.59 -25.35
N GLN A 138 7.73 -8.53 -24.62
CA GLN A 138 9.12 -8.53 -25.09
C GLN A 138 9.46 -7.33 -25.99
N THR A 139 8.69 -6.27 -25.87
CA THR A 139 8.85 -4.98 -26.56
C THR A 139 8.27 -3.86 -25.71
N GLY A 140 8.41 -2.61 -26.11
CA GLY A 140 7.67 -1.51 -25.47
C GLY A 140 6.17 -1.70 -25.64
N GLN A 141 5.38 -1.51 -24.58
CA GLN A 141 3.94 -1.67 -24.58
C GLN A 141 3.23 -0.48 -23.90
N ASN A 142 2.03 -0.16 -24.38
CA ASN A 142 1.23 0.94 -23.86
C ASN A 142 0.37 0.46 -22.69
N LEU A 143 0.14 1.39 -21.74
CA LEU A 143 -0.85 1.31 -20.67
C LEU A 143 -1.57 2.65 -20.62
N SER A 144 -2.91 2.64 -20.75
CA SER A 144 -3.69 3.87 -20.77
C SER A 144 -4.23 4.22 -19.39
N ILE A 145 -3.92 5.45 -18.97
CA ILE A 145 -4.56 6.12 -17.84
C ILE A 145 -5.33 7.30 -18.41
N GLY A 146 -6.53 7.00 -18.92
CA GLY A 146 -7.42 7.98 -19.53
C GLY A 146 -8.09 8.89 -18.51
N SER A 147 -8.98 9.76 -18.99
CA SER A 147 -9.71 10.67 -18.10
C SER A 147 -10.57 9.89 -17.10
N GLY A 148 -10.37 10.16 -15.80
CA GLY A 148 -11.06 9.47 -14.71
C GLY A 148 -10.42 8.17 -14.24
N CYS A 149 -9.28 7.76 -14.85
CA CYS A 149 -8.51 6.58 -14.43
C CYS A 149 -7.42 6.91 -13.38
N ASP A 150 -7.25 8.16 -13.05
CA ASP A 150 -6.19 8.68 -12.17
C ASP A 150 -6.49 8.48 -10.67
N TYR A 151 -6.96 7.28 -10.33
CA TYR A 151 -7.10 6.77 -8.96
C TYR A 151 -6.07 5.66 -8.73
N ARG A 152 -5.41 5.66 -7.56
CA ARG A 152 -4.33 4.71 -7.24
C ARG A 152 -4.74 3.26 -7.48
N ALA A 153 -5.89 2.84 -6.98
CA ALA A 153 -6.37 1.47 -7.14
C ALA A 153 -6.65 1.09 -8.61
N ILE A 154 -7.07 2.04 -9.47
CA ILE A 154 -7.24 1.79 -10.91
C ILE A 154 -5.86 1.63 -11.56
N VAL A 155 -4.91 2.48 -11.26
CA VAL A 155 -3.53 2.36 -11.77
C VAL A 155 -2.89 1.05 -11.32
N GLU A 156 -3.10 0.62 -10.06
CA GLU A 156 -2.66 -0.68 -9.54
C GLU A 156 -3.30 -1.84 -10.31
N HIS A 157 -4.59 -1.74 -10.66
CA HIS A 157 -5.32 -2.72 -11.47
C HIS A 157 -4.69 -2.86 -12.87
N GLU A 158 -4.48 -1.76 -13.58
CA GLU A 158 -3.86 -1.78 -14.91
C GLU A 158 -2.41 -2.32 -14.88
N ILE A 159 -1.67 -1.99 -13.83
CA ILE A 159 -0.33 -2.56 -13.62
C ILE A 159 -0.40 -4.06 -13.37
N LEU A 160 -1.39 -4.57 -12.63
CA LEU A 160 -1.58 -6.02 -12.45
C LEU A 160 -1.84 -6.73 -13.78
N HIS A 161 -2.61 -6.14 -14.71
CA HIS A 161 -2.71 -6.66 -16.08
C HIS A 161 -1.34 -6.69 -16.74
N ALA A 162 -0.58 -5.59 -16.73
CA ALA A 162 0.76 -5.56 -17.27
C ALA A 162 1.68 -6.62 -16.64
N LEU A 163 1.50 -6.94 -15.36
CA LEU A 163 2.22 -7.99 -14.65
C LEU A 163 1.73 -9.41 -14.96
N GLY A 164 0.66 -9.57 -15.74
CA GLY A 164 0.19 -10.87 -16.22
C GLY A 164 -1.11 -11.37 -15.59
N PHE A 165 -1.87 -10.53 -14.87
CA PHE A 165 -3.13 -10.92 -14.25
C PHE A 165 -4.33 -10.61 -15.13
N TYR A 166 -5.31 -11.51 -15.11
CA TYR A 166 -6.63 -11.34 -15.68
C TYR A 166 -7.66 -11.14 -14.57
N HIS A 167 -8.92 -10.91 -14.95
CA HIS A 167 -9.97 -10.67 -13.98
C HIS A 167 -10.34 -11.90 -13.16
N GLU A 168 -10.66 -11.70 -11.89
CA GLU A 168 -11.01 -12.75 -10.93
C GLU A 168 -12.27 -13.53 -11.33
N GLN A 169 -13.32 -12.83 -11.81
CA GLN A 169 -14.57 -13.48 -12.27
C GLN A 169 -14.40 -14.34 -13.52
N SER A 170 -13.24 -14.36 -14.15
CA SER A 170 -12.94 -15.20 -15.32
C SER A 170 -12.23 -16.51 -14.96
N ARG A 171 -11.99 -16.78 -13.69
CA ARG A 171 -11.43 -18.03 -13.21
C ARG A 171 -12.33 -19.22 -13.55
N MET A 172 -11.72 -20.40 -13.74
CA MET A 172 -12.47 -21.64 -14.06
C MET A 172 -13.42 -22.04 -12.94
N ASP A 173 -13.03 -21.83 -11.69
CA ASP A 173 -13.81 -22.15 -10.49
C ASP A 173 -14.82 -21.08 -10.08
N ARG A 174 -14.90 -19.94 -10.80
CA ARG A 174 -15.72 -18.77 -10.42
C ARG A 174 -17.19 -19.11 -10.15
N ASP A 175 -17.73 -20.11 -10.86
CA ASP A 175 -19.15 -20.49 -10.73
C ASP A 175 -19.47 -21.14 -9.38
N ASP A 176 -18.46 -21.53 -8.59
CA ASP A 176 -18.61 -21.96 -7.20
C ASP A 176 -18.80 -20.77 -6.24
N TYR A 177 -18.42 -19.58 -6.63
CA TYR A 177 -18.37 -18.37 -5.80
C TYR A 177 -19.34 -17.27 -6.23
N VAL A 178 -19.53 -17.06 -7.54
CA VAL A 178 -20.40 -16.02 -8.10
C VAL A 178 -21.42 -16.63 -9.07
N LYS A 179 -22.53 -15.91 -9.27
CA LYS A 179 -23.50 -16.19 -10.30
C LYS A 179 -23.49 -15.08 -11.34
N ILE A 180 -23.35 -15.46 -12.61
CA ILE A 180 -23.49 -14.54 -13.75
C ILE A 180 -24.95 -14.58 -14.23
N TRP A 181 -25.52 -13.40 -14.39
CA TRP A 181 -26.88 -13.19 -14.90
C TRP A 181 -26.80 -12.80 -16.38
N TRP A 182 -26.65 -13.80 -17.23
CA TRP A 182 -26.40 -13.63 -18.67
C TRP A 182 -27.45 -12.77 -19.38
N ASP A 183 -28.74 -12.91 -19.00
CA ASP A 183 -29.84 -12.15 -19.58
C ASP A 183 -29.76 -10.64 -19.25
N GLU A 184 -29.01 -10.28 -18.21
CA GLU A 184 -28.84 -8.88 -17.78
C GLU A 184 -27.62 -8.20 -18.41
N ILE A 185 -26.79 -8.93 -19.15
CA ILE A 185 -25.59 -8.39 -19.81
C ILE A 185 -25.99 -7.69 -21.11
N ILE A 186 -25.43 -6.51 -21.38
CA ILE A 186 -25.56 -5.79 -22.65
C ILE A 186 -25.25 -6.75 -23.80
N THR A 187 -26.11 -6.77 -24.82
CA THR A 187 -25.92 -7.59 -26.02
C THR A 187 -24.54 -7.35 -26.63
N ASP A 188 -23.88 -8.42 -27.07
CA ASP A 188 -22.50 -8.42 -27.61
C ASP A 188 -21.38 -8.15 -26.57
N LYS A 189 -21.72 -8.08 -25.25
CA LYS A 189 -20.74 -7.95 -24.18
C LYS A 189 -20.59 -9.22 -23.33
N GLU A 190 -21.28 -10.31 -23.66
CA GLU A 190 -21.24 -11.60 -22.96
C GLU A 190 -19.83 -12.19 -22.96
N HIS A 191 -19.03 -11.94 -23.99
CA HIS A 191 -17.66 -12.40 -24.11
C HIS A 191 -16.75 -11.90 -22.97
N ASN A 192 -17.09 -10.78 -22.30
CA ASN A 192 -16.35 -10.24 -21.16
C ASN A 192 -16.53 -11.08 -19.88
N PHE A 193 -17.48 -12.02 -19.88
CA PHE A 193 -17.77 -12.90 -18.76
C PHE A 193 -17.36 -14.36 -19.02
N LEU A 194 -16.63 -14.64 -20.10
CA LEU A 194 -16.14 -15.98 -20.39
C LEU A 194 -15.06 -16.40 -19.38
N LYS A 195 -15.06 -17.69 -19.04
CA LYS A 195 -14.00 -18.30 -18.22
C LYS A 195 -12.79 -18.64 -19.09
N TYR A 196 -11.63 -18.64 -18.47
CA TYR A 196 -10.41 -19.11 -19.11
C TYR A 196 -10.18 -20.61 -18.84
N ASP A 197 -9.52 -21.28 -19.76
CA ASP A 197 -9.05 -22.65 -19.61
C ASP A 197 -7.80 -22.69 -18.69
N ASP A 198 -7.70 -23.73 -17.85
CA ASP A 198 -6.55 -23.98 -16.98
C ASP A 198 -5.23 -24.18 -17.75
N SER A 199 -5.31 -24.51 -19.05
CA SER A 199 -4.12 -24.54 -19.91
C SER A 199 -3.54 -23.13 -20.13
N PHE A 200 -4.31 -22.11 -19.84
CA PHE A 200 -4.03 -20.72 -20.17
C PHE A 200 -3.66 -19.88 -18.95
N ILE A 201 -4.44 -20.00 -17.86
CA ILE A 201 -4.28 -19.24 -16.60
C ILE A 201 -4.07 -20.24 -15.45
N THR A 202 -3.27 -19.83 -14.47
CA THR A 202 -3.13 -20.55 -13.21
C THR A 202 -3.70 -19.72 -12.07
N ASP A 203 -4.40 -20.35 -11.14
CA ASP A 203 -4.86 -19.76 -9.89
C ASP A 203 -3.72 -19.56 -8.89
N LEU A 204 -2.49 -20.03 -9.25
CA LEU A 204 -1.31 -20.02 -8.38
C LEU A 204 -1.57 -20.71 -7.03
N ASN A 205 -2.51 -21.66 -7.00
CA ASN A 205 -2.95 -22.40 -5.80
C ASN A 205 -3.45 -21.46 -4.68
N THR A 206 -4.23 -20.43 -5.07
CA THR A 206 -4.91 -19.52 -4.14
C THR A 206 -6.43 -19.68 -4.26
N PRO A 207 -7.18 -19.45 -3.17
CA PRO A 207 -8.65 -19.47 -3.22
C PRO A 207 -9.18 -18.33 -4.09
N TYR A 208 -10.47 -18.41 -4.48
CA TYR A 208 -11.20 -17.32 -5.10
C TYR A 208 -11.31 -16.14 -4.14
N ASP A 209 -11.10 -14.92 -4.66
CA ASP A 209 -11.03 -13.73 -3.84
C ASP A 209 -12.09 -12.68 -4.20
N TYR A 210 -13.12 -12.58 -3.36
CA TYR A 210 -14.14 -11.55 -3.50
C TYR A 210 -13.61 -10.11 -3.28
N GLU A 211 -12.48 -9.96 -2.58
CA GLU A 211 -11.83 -8.68 -2.33
C GLU A 211 -10.75 -8.34 -3.38
N SER A 212 -10.55 -9.21 -4.38
CA SER A 212 -9.54 -8.98 -5.43
C SER A 212 -9.76 -7.63 -6.12
N LEU A 213 -8.69 -6.87 -6.30
CA LEU A 213 -8.68 -5.65 -7.10
C LEU A 213 -9.03 -5.93 -8.57
N MET A 214 -8.81 -7.19 -9.01
CA MET A 214 -9.11 -7.65 -10.37
C MET A 214 -10.54 -8.17 -10.54
N HIS A 215 -11.42 -8.02 -9.56
CA HIS A 215 -12.81 -8.45 -9.65
C HIS A 215 -13.70 -7.35 -10.22
N TYR A 216 -14.65 -7.74 -11.12
CA TYR A 216 -15.68 -6.83 -11.61
C TYR A 216 -16.62 -6.38 -10.51
N GLU A 217 -17.19 -5.20 -10.70
CA GLU A 217 -18.31 -4.71 -9.90
C GLU A 217 -19.62 -5.45 -10.26
N PRO A 218 -20.62 -5.49 -9.33
CA PRO A 218 -21.88 -6.19 -9.56
C PRO A 218 -22.63 -5.78 -10.81
N PHE A 219 -22.48 -4.54 -11.24
CA PHE A 219 -23.23 -3.93 -12.34
C PHE A 219 -22.42 -3.77 -13.64
N SER A 220 -21.27 -4.41 -13.74
CA SER A 220 -20.42 -4.35 -14.94
C SER A 220 -21.19 -4.82 -16.17
N PHE A 221 -21.22 -4.01 -17.25
CA PHE A 221 -21.89 -4.29 -18.54
C PHE A 221 -23.38 -4.62 -18.44
N ASN A 222 -24.11 -4.08 -17.47
CA ASN A 222 -25.53 -4.38 -17.27
C ASN A 222 -26.44 -3.60 -18.25
N LYS A 223 -27.52 -4.25 -18.70
CA LYS A 223 -28.59 -3.64 -19.53
C LYS A 223 -29.43 -2.66 -18.72
N ASN A 224 -29.70 -3.00 -17.47
CA ASN A 224 -30.55 -2.23 -16.57
C ASN A 224 -29.70 -1.80 -15.36
N GLU A 225 -29.57 -0.49 -15.18
CA GLU A 225 -28.78 0.13 -14.12
C GLU A 225 -29.09 -0.37 -12.70
N SER A 226 -30.28 -0.94 -12.51
CA SER A 226 -30.73 -1.42 -11.20
C SER A 226 -30.58 -2.93 -11.00
N VAL A 227 -30.09 -3.67 -12.02
CA VAL A 227 -30.00 -5.14 -11.97
C VAL A 227 -28.54 -5.56 -12.14
N PRO A 228 -27.98 -6.34 -11.20
CA PRO A 228 -26.59 -6.77 -11.28
C PRO A 228 -26.41 -7.86 -12.34
N THR A 229 -25.25 -7.86 -12.99
CA THR A 229 -24.78 -8.94 -13.88
C THR A 229 -24.01 -10.01 -13.12
N ILE A 230 -23.48 -9.67 -11.94
CA ILE A 230 -22.75 -10.58 -11.05
C ILE A 230 -23.32 -10.46 -9.64
N THR A 231 -23.58 -11.59 -9.01
CA THR A 231 -23.87 -11.66 -7.57
C THR A 231 -23.01 -12.71 -6.90
N ALA A 232 -22.53 -12.43 -5.69
CA ALA A 232 -21.81 -13.39 -4.89
C ALA A 232 -22.77 -14.48 -4.38
N LYS A 233 -22.28 -15.74 -4.29
CA LYS A 233 -23.06 -16.83 -3.64
C LYS A 233 -23.17 -16.63 -2.13
N ILE A 234 -22.24 -15.90 -1.55
CA ILE A 234 -22.30 -15.40 -0.17
C ILE A 234 -22.75 -13.95 -0.24
N PRO A 235 -24.02 -13.61 0.09
CA PRO A 235 -24.61 -12.30 -0.19
C PRO A 235 -23.89 -11.11 0.47
N GLU A 236 -23.17 -11.35 1.57
CA GLU A 236 -22.37 -10.35 2.27
C GLU A 236 -21.27 -9.75 1.40
N PHE A 237 -20.84 -10.46 0.36
CA PHE A 237 -19.82 -10.00 -0.59
C PHE A 237 -20.38 -9.21 -1.79
N ASP A 238 -21.69 -9.13 -1.98
CA ASP A 238 -22.28 -8.33 -3.07
C ASP A 238 -21.88 -6.85 -3.04
N ASN A 239 -21.56 -6.31 -1.84
CA ASN A 239 -21.10 -4.94 -1.69
C ASN A 239 -19.56 -4.83 -1.56
N ILE A 240 -18.85 -5.92 -1.82
CA ILE A 240 -17.39 -6.02 -1.70
C ILE A 240 -16.74 -6.25 -3.05
N ILE A 241 -17.30 -7.16 -3.87
CA ILE A 241 -16.79 -7.39 -5.23
C ILE A 241 -16.70 -6.09 -5.99
N GLY A 242 -15.61 -5.92 -6.74
CA GLY A 242 -15.31 -4.68 -7.45
C GLY A 242 -14.75 -3.56 -6.57
N GLN A 243 -14.20 -3.88 -5.39
CA GLN A 243 -13.56 -2.88 -4.54
C GLN A 243 -12.42 -2.16 -5.28
N ARG A 244 -12.21 -0.87 -4.94
CA ARG A 244 -11.14 -0.01 -5.48
C ARG A 244 -10.42 0.71 -4.33
N LEU A 245 -9.97 -0.08 -3.33
CA LEU A 245 -9.17 0.43 -2.20
C LEU A 245 -7.66 0.24 -2.48
N ASP A 246 -7.23 -1.02 -2.63
CA ASP A 246 -5.83 -1.43 -2.78
C ASP A 246 -5.78 -2.93 -3.16
N LEU A 247 -4.59 -3.46 -3.43
CA LEU A 247 -4.31 -4.90 -3.57
C LEU A 247 -4.83 -5.67 -2.36
N SER A 248 -5.60 -6.72 -2.58
CA SER A 248 -6.01 -7.62 -1.51
C SER A 248 -4.83 -8.46 -1.00
N ALA A 249 -5.01 -9.13 0.14
CA ALA A 249 -4.01 -10.07 0.63
C ALA A 249 -3.77 -11.24 -0.33
N ILE A 250 -4.82 -11.70 -1.05
CA ILE A 250 -4.72 -12.79 -2.03
C ILE A 250 -4.13 -12.30 -3.35
N ASP A 251 -4.46 -11.09 -3.81
CA ASP A 251 -3.79 -10.47 -4.96
C ASP A 251 -2.27 -10.41 -4.72
N LEU A 252 -1.87 -9.98 -3.54
CA LEU A 252 -0.48 -9.90 -3.14
C LEU A 252 0.19 -11.28 -3.05
N GLU A 253 -0.51 -12.27 -2.49
CA GLU A 253 -0.02 -13.64 -2.41
C GLU A 253 0.22 -14.23 -3.81
N ARG A 254 -0.72 -14.02 -4.75
CA ARG A 254 -0.58 -14.41 -6.16
C ARG A 254 0.60 -13.73 -6.83
N LEU A 255 0.71 -12.42 -6.67
CA LEU A 255 1.81 -11.62 -7.24
C LEU A 255 3.15 -12.15 -6.74
N ASN A 256 3.29 -12.33 -5.43
CA ASN A 256 4.52 -12.82 -4.82
C ASN A 256 4.85 -14.26 -5.21
N ARG A 257 3.85 -15.14 -5.39
CA ARG A 257 4.06 -16.49 -5.94
C ARG A 257 4.46 -16.46 -7.41
N MET A 258 3.79 -15.64 -8.23
CA MET A 258 4.06 -15.53 -9.67
C MET A 258 5.49 -15.09 -9.95
N TYR A 259 6.01 -14.15 -9.17
CA TYR A 259 7.35 -13.59 -9.34
C TYR A 259 8.39 -14.11 -8.35
N ASN A 260 8.02 -15.14 -7.55
CA ASN A 260 8.88 -15.75 -6.55
C ASN A 260 9.53 -14.72 -5.61
N CYS A 261 8.75 -13.76 -5.14
CA CYS A 261 9.22 -12.70 -4.26
C CYS A 261 9.59 -13.26 -2.88
N THR A 262 10.81 -13.04 -2.44
CA THR A 262 11.32 -13.43 -1.11
C THR A 262 11.52 -12.26 -0.18
N SER A 263 11.43 -11.02 -0.70
CA SER A 263 11.57 -9.78 0.05
C SER A 263 10.85 -8.65 -0.68
N THR A 264 10.63 -7.55 0.01
CA THR A 264 10.08 -6.31 -0.54
C THR A 264 11.16 -5.24 -0.68
N HIS A 265 10.85 -4.13 -1.37
CA HIS A 265 11.84 -3.06 -1.55
C HIS A 265 11.85 -2.07 -0.41
N THR A 266 10.70 -1.61 0.06
CA THR A 266 10.60 -0.48 1.00
C THR A 266 10.09 -0.85 2.39
N PHE A 267 9.62 -2.09 2.59
CA PHE A 267 9.31 -2.60 3.92
C PHE A 267 10.60 -3.05 4.62
N LEU A 268 10.82 -2.61 5.87
CA LEU A 268 11.98 -2.99 6.67
C LEU A 268 11.62 -3.84 7.89
N ASP A 269 10.57 -3.46 8.63
CA ASP A 269 10.23 -4.10 9.91
C ASP A 269 8.78 -3.83 10.32
N GLN A 270 8.18 -4.76 11.09
CA GLN A 270 6.93 -4.53 11.80
C GLN A 270 6.84 -5.39 13.05
N CYS A 271 6.09 -4.91 14.04
CA CYS A 271 5.83 -5.62 15.29
C CYS A 271 4.52 -5.18 15.92
N SER A 272 3.59 -6.11 16.11
CA SER A 272 2.37 -5.95 16.88
C SER A 272 2.43 -6.57 18.28
N PHE A 273 3.59 -7.01 18.70
CA PHE A 273 3.88 -7.63 19.98
C PHE A 273 3.05 -8.86 20.37
N GLU A 274 2.30 -9.46 19.44
CA GLU A 274 1.45 -10.63 19.72
C GLU A 274 2.24 -11.92 20.00
N PHE A 275 3.56 -11.91 19.80
CA PHE A 275 4.44 -13.04 20.06
C PHE A 275 5.37 -12.78 21.24
N GLU A 276 5.63 -13.82 22.05
CA GLU A 276 6.49 -13.75 23.24
C GLU A 276 7.93 -13.26 22.95
N ASN A 277 8.43 -13.48 21.73
CA ASN A 277 9.77 -13.04 21.34
C ASN A 277 9.87 -11.55 21.04
N ILE A 278 8.79 -10.79 21.24
CA ILE A 278 8.70 -9.33 21.01
C ILE A 278 9.37 -8.89 19.70
N CYS A 279 9.21 -9.68 18.62
CA CYS A 279 9.78 -9.46 17.29
C CYS A 279 11.32 -9.34 17.27
N GLY A 280 12.01 -9.95 18.21
CA GLY A 280 13.45 -9.87 18.33
C GLY A 280 13.98 -8.53 18.82
N MET A 281 13.15 -7.70 19.45
CA MET A 281 13.60 -6.52 20.17
C MET A 281 14.39 -6.89 21.42
N ILE A 282 15.23 -5.99 21.89
CA ILE A 282 16.22 -6.21 22.95
C ILE A 282 15.99 -5.18 24.04
N GLN A 283 15.89 -5.65 25.31
CA GLN A 283 15.90 -4.77 26.49
C GLN A 283 17.27 -4.13 26.68
N GLY A 284 17.29 -2.91 27.14
CA GLY A 284 18.50 -2.23 27.55
C GLY A 284 19.23 -2.97 28.68
N THR A 285 20.55 -2.82 28.75
CA THR A 285 21.34 -3.44 29.84
C THR A 285 22.07 -2.40 30.67
N ARG A 286 21.91 -1.11 30.39
CA ARG A 286 22.55 0.02 31.02
C ARG A 286 21.59 1.11 31.45
N ASP A 287 20.34 0.78 31.47
CA ASP A 287 19.21 1.55 31.97
C ASP A 287 18.77 1.04 33.35
N ASP A 288 17.75 1.62 33.93
CA ASP A 288 17.35 1.34 35.30
C ASP A 288 16.32 0.23 35.40
N LEU A 289 15.48 0.04 34.34
CA LEU A 289 14.29 -0.82 34.32
C LEU A 289 14.08 -1.42 32.94
N ASP A 290 13.13 -2.35 32.84
CA ASP A 290 12.74 -3.01 31.60
C ASP A 290 11.33 -2.64 31.17
N TRP A 291 11.07 -2.69 29.86
CA TRP A 291 9.74 -2.73 29.30
C TRP A 291 9.10 -4.10 29.54
N VAL A 292 7.85 -4.13 29.95
CA VAL A 292 7.10 -5.35 30.22
C VAL A 292 6.26 -5.71 29.00
N HIS A 293 6.35 -6.97 28.54
CA HIS A 293 5.43 -7.54 27.56
C HIS A 293 4.10 -7.83 28.25
N GLN A 294 3.11 -6.93 28.06
CA GLN A 294 1.90 -6.85 28.83
C GLN A 294 0.72 -7.38 28.05
N GLN A 295 -0.09 -8.25 28.66
CA GLN A 295 -1.34 -8.72 28.09
C GLN A 295 -2.51 -7.81 28.51
N SER A 296 -3.42 -7.49 27.58
CA SER A 296 -4.60 -6.64 27.81
C SER A 296 -5.48 -7.14 28.96
N SER A 297 -5.75 -8.44 29.01
CA SER A 297 -6.63 -9.04 30.04
C SER A 297 -6.07 -8.97 31.45
N ALA A 298 -4.73 -8.87 31.61
CA ALA A 298 -4.07 -8.87 32.92
C ALA A 298 -4.11 -7.52 33.62
N THR A 299 -4.26 -6.41 32.92
CA THR A 299 -4.20 -5.05 33.47
C THR A 299 -5.51 -4.28 33.35
N GLY A 300 -6.46 -4.78 32.58
CA GLY A 300 -7.65 -3.99 32.20
C GLY A 300 -7.34 -2.84 31.25
N GLN A 301 -6.11 -2.77 30.71
CA GLN A 301 -5.75 -1.86 29.62
C GLN A 301 -5.82 -2.61 28.30
N GLU A 302 -6.49 -2.04 27.32
CA GLU A 302 -6.62 -2.64 25.99
C GLU A 302 -5.37 -2.34 25.14
N ASP A 303 -4.88 -3.38 24.42
CA ASP A 303 -3.88 -3.25 23.37
C ASP A 303 -4.44 -2.46 22.18
N HIS A 304 -3.58 -2.01 21.28
CA HIS A 304 -4.03 -1.37 20.04
C HIS A 304 -4.39 -2.40 18.96
N THR A 305 -3.68 -3.53 18.88
CA THR A 305 -3.86 -4.56 17.83
C THR A 305 -5.25 -5.17 17.81
N LEU A 306 -5.72 -5.70 18.93
CA LEU A 306 -6.97 -6.44 19.06
C LEU A 306 -8.04 -5.70 19.87
N SER A 307 -7.68 -4.62 20.56
CA SER A 307 -8.58 -3.83 21.40
C SER A 307 -9.31 -4.70 22.45
N GLY A 308 -8.58 -5.65 23.06
CA GLY A 308 -9.09 -6.56 24.08
C GLY A 308 -10.13 -7.59 23.60
N ARG A 309 -10.34 -7.73 22.27
CA ARG A 309 -11.39 -8.62 21.72
C ARG A 309 -11.10 -10.11 21.87
N CYS A 310 -9.84 -10.50 22.06
CA CYS A 310 -9.44 -11.90 22.21
C CYS A 310 -8.90 -12.13 23.62
N ARG A 311 -9.46 -13.10 24.36
CA ARG A 311 -9.19 -13.33 25.78
C ARG A 311 -7.72 -13.66 26.10
N ASP A 312 -7.06 -14.40 25.22
CA ASP A 312 -5.70 -14.91 25.43
C ASP A 312 -4.69 -14.31 24.41
N ALA A 313 -4.99 -13.14 23.88
CA ALA A 313 -4.18 -12.39 22.92
C ALA A 313 -4.35 -10.88 23.19
N GLY A 314 -3.61 -10.06 22.46
CA GLY A 314 -3.63 -8.62 22.66
C GLY A 314 -2.51 -8.21 23.61
N TYR A 315 -1.28 -8.20 23.08
CA TYR A 315 -0.08 -7.83 23.81
C TYR A 315 0.47 -6.50 23.31
N PHE A 316 1.10 -5.78 24.21
CA PHE A 316 1.79 -4.53 23.93
C PHE A 316 2.99 -4.37 24.87
N MET A 317 3.91 -3.46 24.58
CA MET A 317 5.00 -3.14 25.52
C MET A 317 4.57 -2.03 26.46
N TYR A 318 4.79 -2.24 27.77
CA TYR A 318 4.38 -1.33 28.82
C TYR A 318 5.54 -0.99 29.76
N PHE A 319 5.72 0.29 30.05
CA PHE A 319 6.67 0.80 31.03
C PHE A 319 5.90 1.54 32.14
N SER A 320 5.85 0.95 33.35
CA SER A 320 5.16 1.56 34.50
C SER A 320 5.94 2.74 35.05
N THR A 321 5.26 3.87 35.26
CA THR A 321 5.83 5.08 35.84
C THR A 321 5.26 5.39 37.22
N SER A 322 4.40 4.52 37.77
CA SER A 322 3.67 4.74 39.03
C SER A 322 4.51 4.54 40.31
N SER A 323 5.72 4.00 40.19
CA SER A 323 6.61 3.73 41.33
C SER A 323 8.07 3.97 40.95
N GLY A 324 8.98 3.99 41.92
CA GLY A 324 10.39 4.23 41.70
C GLY A 324 10.80 5.70 41.86
N LYS A 325 11.81 6.13 41.14
CA LYS A 325 12.33 7.50 41.18
C LYS A 325 12.11 8.24 39.86
N ALA A 326 12.07 9.56 39.93
CA ALA A 326 12.13 10.39 38.74
C ALA A 326 13.42 10.12 37.95
N ASP A 327 13.36 10.27 36.63
CA ASP A 327 14.43 10.06 35.66
C ASP A 327 14.89 8.59 35.49
N GLU A 328 14.27 7.60 36.18
CA GLU A 328 14.50 6.20 35.86
C GLU A 328 13.97 5.92 34.41
N ALA A 329 14.76 5.17 33.68
CA ALA A 329 14.50 4.90 32.26
C ALA A 329 14.49 3.41 31.94
N ALA A 330 13.73 3.05 30.91
CA ALA A 330 13.76 1.75 30.25
C ALA A 330 13.97 1.93 28.75
N VAL A 331 14.83 1.13 28.15
CA VAL A 331 15.18 1.20 26.72
C VAL A 331 14.83 -0.12 26.03
N LEU A 332 14.09 -0.04 24.92
CA LEU A 332 13.82 -1.15 24.04
C LEU A 332 14.45 -0.88 22.68
N GLU A 333 15.38 -1.74 22.24
CA GLU A 333 16.09 -1.60 20.96
C GLU A 333 15.53 -2.55 19.91
N SER A 334 15.40 -2.09 18.66
CA SER A 334 15.06 -2.97 17.53
C SER A 334 16.20 -3.93 17.20
N ARG A 335 15.93 -4.96 16.39
CA ARG A 335 16.98 -5.73 15.71
C ARG A 335 17.84 -4.82 14.82
N ILE A 336 18.96 -5.31 14.31
CA ILE A 336 19.79 -4.58 13.35
C ILE A 336 19.07 -4.52 12.01
N LEU A 337 18.99 -3.33 11.44
CA LEU A 337 18.35 -3.01 10.19
C LEU A 337 19.34 -2.43 9.19
N TYR A 338 19.11 -2.66 7.91
CA TYR A 338 19.99 -2.26 6.82
C TYR A 338 19.19 -1.38 5.85
N PRO A 339 19.43 -0.06 5.83
CA PRO A 339 18.68 0.84 4.96
C PRO A 339 19.10 0.62 3.49
N LYS A 340 18.14 0.70 2.60
CA LYS A 340 18.31 0.73 1.14
C LYS A 340 18.14 2.16 0.62
N ARG A 341 17.35 3.00 1.33
CA ARG A 341 17.09 4.41 1.03
C ARG A 341 17.55 5.30 2.19
N ALA A 342 17.80 6.56 1.89
CA ALA A 342 18.31 7.53 2.87
C ALA A 342 17.30 7.93 3.97
N GLN A 343 16.01 7.73 3.70
CA GLN A 343 14.93 8.12 4.60
C GLN A 343 14.06 6.91 4.94
N GLN A 344 13.73 6.77 6.23
CA GLN A 344 12.83 5.76 6.75
C GLN A 344 11.75 6.43 7.58
N CYS A 345 10.54 5.87 7.55
CA CYS A 345 9.43 6.27 8.41
C CYS A 345 9.14 5.18 9.45
N LEU A 346 9.34 5.53 10.71
CA LEU A 346 8.95 4.74 11.86
C LEU A 346 7.54 5.18 12.28
N GLN A 347 6.54 4.32 12.07
CA GLN A 347 5.18 4.50 12.56
C GLN A 347 4.95 3.57 13.73
N PHE A 348 4.28 4.03 14.78
CA PHE A 348 3.86 3.22 15.90
C PHE A 348 2.66 3.85 16.61
N PHE A 349 1.97 3.06 17.40
CA PHE A 349 0.97 3.58 18.32
C PHE A 349 1.56 3.66 19.72
N TYR A 350 1.19 4.72 20.45
CA TYR A 350 1.65 4.94 21.81
C TYR A 350 0.54 5.52 22.70
N LYS A 351 0.69 5.31 24.00
CA LYS A 351 -0.23 5.82 25.02
C LYS A 351 0.58 6.19 26.25
N ILE A 352 0.35 7.38 26.80
CA ILE A 352 0.99 7.83 28.03
C ILE A 352 -0.13 8.17 29.03
N THR A 353 -0.24 7.36 30.10
CA THR A 353 -1.30 7.46 31.10
C THR A 353 -0.75 7.79 32.50
N GLY A 354 0.54 8.05 32.58
CA GLY A 354 1.23 8.36 33.82
C GLY A 354 1.26 9.85 34.16
N SER A 355 2.40 10.34 34.65
CA SER A 355 2.59 11.75 34.95
C SER A 355 2.69 12.59 33.69
N VAL A 356 2.25 13.85 33.76
CA VAL A 356 2.42 14.85 32.67
C VAL A 356 3.90 15.09 32.31
N SER A 357 4.83 14.72 33.18
CA SER A 357 6.26 14.81 32.96
C SER A 357 6.89 13.54 32.38
N ASP A 358 6.12 12.44 32.22
CA ASP A 358 6.58 11.22 31.58
C ASP A 358 6.87 11.46 30.09
N LYS A 359 7.93 10.81 29.57
CA LYS A 359 8.38 11.02 28.19
C LYS A 359 8.67 9.70 27.50
N LEU A 360 8.21 9.60 26.26
CA LEU A 360 8.66 8.58 25.31
C LEU A 360 9.64 9.24 24.34
N ILE A 361 10.87 8.73 24.28
CA ILE A 361 11.96 9.30 23.47
C ILE A 361 12.37 8.28 22.41
N ILE A 362 12.43 8.72 21.17
CA ILE A 362 12.91 7.92 20.04
C ILE A 362 14.37 8.26 19.76
N TRP A 363 15.19 7.22 19.70
CA TRP A 363 16.60 7.31 19.37
C TRP A 363 16.93 6.53 18.11
N LEU A 364 17.90 7.01 17.36
CA LEU A 364 18.56 6.30 16.29
C LEU A 364 19.99 5.96 16.71
N LYS A 365 20.36 4.69 16.57
CA LYS A 365 21.69 4.18 16.88
C LYS A 365 22.28 3.59 15.60
N GLU A 366 23.33 4.22 15.06
CA GLU A 366 23.92 3.89 13.76
C GLU A 366 25.35 3.33 13.91
N ASP A 367 25.81 2.68 12.83
CA ASP A 367 27.22 2.29 12.67
C ASP A 367 28.13 3.53 12.72
N ASP A 368 29.13 3.49 13.57
CA ASP A 368 30.13 4.56 13.78
C ASP A 368 31.19 4.63 12.67
N GLY A 369 31.10 3.77 11.65
CA GLY A 369 32.07 3.62 10.56
C GLY A 369 33.09 2.51 10.78
N THR A 370 33.11 1.89 11.97
CA THR A 370 34.01 0.76 12.30
C THR A 370 33.29 -0.61 12.19
N GLY A 371 32.05 -0.61 11.76
CA GLY A 371 31.17 -1.79 11.75
C GLY A 371 30.40 -1.99 13.06
N ASN A 372 30.59 -1.09 14.05
CA ASN A 372 29.87 -1.14 15.31
C ASN A 372 28.75 -0.12 15.39
N ILE A 373 27.58 -0.54 15.87
CA ILE A 373 26.40 0.33 16.02
C ILE A 373 26.52 1.04 17.38
N ARG A 374 27.11 2.22 17.40
CA ARG A 374 27.39 2.98 18.63
C ARG A 374 27.01 4.45 18.58
N LYS A 375 26.89 5.05 17.37
CA LYS A 375 26.56 6.46 17.22
C LYS A 375 25.09 6.68 17.52
N MET A 376 24.75 7.30 18.63
CA MET A 376 23.40 7.60 19.05
C MET A 376 23.00 9.03 18.70
N ARG A 377 21.76 9.20 18.24
CA ARG A 377 21.14 10.48 17.96
C ARG A 377 19.70 10.46 18.46
N LYS A 378 19.34 11.42 19.30
CA LYS A 378 17.96 11.65 19.71
C LYS A 378 17.17 12.21 18.51
N ILE A 379 16.03 11.61 18.20
CA ILE A 379 15.21 12.00 17.07
C ILE A 379 14.02 12.82 17.53
N GLN A 380 13.19 12.28 18.42
CA GLN A 380 11.94 12.91 18.84
C GLN A 380 11.61 12.58 20.29
N THR A 381 10.83 13.44 20.92
CA THR A 381 10.30 13.22 22.28
C THR A 381 8.79 13.45 22.25
N PHE A 382 8.05 12.49 22.80
CA PHE A 382 6.61 12.60 23.06
C PHE A 382 6.43 12.80 24.56
N GLN A 383 5.55 13.72 24.92
CA GLN A 383 5.17 14.00 26.31
C GLN A 383 3.70 13.59 26.54
N ALA A 384 3.35 13.36 27.78
CA ALA A 384 1.96 13.17 28.15
C ALA A 384 1.17 14.45 27.89
N ASP A 385 -0.07 14.26 27.48
CA ASP A 385 -1.08 15.29 27.32
C ASP A 385 -2.40 14.82 27.99
N ASP A 386 -3.49 15.55 27.82
CA ASP A 386 -4.80 15.20 28.42
C ASP A 386 -5.54 14.07 27.65
N ASP A 387 -4.96 13.55 26.54
CA ASP A 387 -5.51 12.44 25.77
C ASP A 387 -4.84 11.11 26.15
N TYR A 388 -5.50 10.32 26.95
CA TYR A 388 -5.06 9.00 27.44
C TYR A 388 -5.38 7.84 26.49
N ASN A 389 -5.88 8.10 25.29
CA ASN A 389 -6.13 7.10 24.27
C ASN A 389 -4.85 6.75 23.49
N TRP A 390 -4.91 5.66 22.73
CA TRP A 390 -3.88 5.35 21.76
C TRP A 390 -3.73 6.48 20.73
N LYS A 391 -2.50 6.84 20.44
CA LYS A 391 -2.12 7.86 19.45
C LYS A 391 -1.17 7.26 18.44
N ILE A 392 -1.34 7.61 17.17
CA ILE A 392 -0.40 7.25 16.12
C ILE A 392 0.73 8.28 16.04
N ALA A 393 1.96 7.80 15.93
CA ALA A 393 3.14 8.62 15.73
C ALA A 393 3.88 8.22 14.45
N HIS A 394 4.49 9.20 13.81
CA HIS A 394 5.38 9.02 12.67
C HIS A 394 6.68 9.76 12.94
N VAL A 395 7.81 9.07 12.78
CA VAL A 395 9.13 9.60 13.05
C VAL A 395 10.07 9.32 11.89
N THR A 396 10.59 10.36 11.25
CA THR A 396 11.57 10.24 10.17
C THR A 396 12.94 9.94 10.74
N LEU A 397 13.55 8.81 10.33
CA LEU A 397 14.87 8.34 10.80
C LEU A 397 15.89 8.70 9.76
N ASN A 398 16.38 9.20 9.08
CA ASN A 398 17.46 9.46 8.11
C ASN A 398 18.72 8.62 8.38
N ALA A 399 18.57 7.29 8.50
CA ALA A 399 19.68 6.38 8.66
C ALA A 399 20.38 6.11 7.31
N GLN A 400 21.71 6.26 7.28
CA GLN A 400 22.55 6.05 6.09
C GLN A 400 23.32 4.73 6.13
N LYS A 401 23.41 4.11 7.29
CA LYS A 401 24.15 2.88 7.56
C LYS A 401 23.27 1.92 8.35
N LYS A 402 23.74 0.70 8.57
CA LYS A 402 23.04 -0.25 9.44
C LYS A 402 22.76 0.39 10.79
N PHE A 403 21.57 0.19 11.32
CA PHE A 403 21.07 0.93 12.47
C PHE A 403 20.11 0.10 13.33
N ARG A 404 19.76 0.67 14.47
CA ARG A 404 18.62 0.31 15.32
C ARG A 404 17.83 1.57 15.65
N TYR A 405 16.53 1.46 15.76
CA TYR A 405 15.70 2.46 16.44
C TYR A 405 15.48 2.00 17.89
N LEU A 406 15.32 2.95 18.80
CA LEU A 406 15.13 2.66 20.22
C LEU A 406 13.96 3.46 20.76
N PHE A 407 13.16 2.80 21.61
CA PHE A 407 12.15 3.42 22.45
C PHE A 407 12.69 3.55 23.86
N GLN A 408 12.84 4.77 24.36
CA GLN A 408 13.18 5.05 25.75
C GLN A 408 11.98 5.62 26.48
N GLY A 409 11.45 4.87 27.44
CA GLY A 409 10.55 5.40 28.46
C GLY A 409 11.35 6.11 29.54
N LEU A 410 10.93 7.32 29.92
CA LEU A 410 11.54 8.10 30.98
C LEU A 410 10.46 8.52 31.99
N LYS A 411 10.64 8.15 33.25
CA LYS A 411 9.73 8.53 34.32
C LYS A 411 9.83 10.01 34.64
N GLY A 412 8.69 10.64 34.77
CA GLY A 412 8.59 11.96 35.33
C GLY A 412 8.54 11.94 36.86
N ASN A 413 7.51 12.55 37.45
CA ASN A 413 7.28 12.52 38.90
C ASN A 413 6.40 11.31 39.29
N PRO A 414 6.96 10.25 39.91
CA PRO A 414 6.19 9.04 40.25
C PRO A 414 5.04 9.29 41.21
N SER A 415 5.15 10.27 42.10
CA SER A 415 4.10 10.58 43.07
C SER A 415 2.84 11.18 42.43
N SER A 416 2.93 11.64 41.17
CA SER A 416 1.79 12.13 40.36
C SER A 416 1.38 11.15 39.25
N SER A 417 2.01 9.97 39.17
CA SER A 417 1.72 8.97 38.17
C SER A 417 0.87 7.83 38.73
N SER A 418 -0.19 7.49 38.02
CA SER A 418 -1.02 6.29 38.28
C SER A 418 -0.99 5.28 37.13
N GLY A 419 -0.12 5.49 36.15
CA GLY A 419 -0.08 4.73 34.90
C GLY A 419 1.32 4.46 34.39
N GLY A 420 1.52 4.67 33.09
CA GLY A 420 2.80 4.45 32.44
C GLY A 420 2.77 4.80 30.95
N ILE A 421 3.75 4.29 30.24
CA ILE A 421 3.95 4.46 28.80
C ILE A 421 3.71 3.11 28.13
N ALA A 422 2.89 3.09 27.09
CA ALA A 422 2.63 1.90 26.28
C ALA A 422 3.00 2.17 24.82
N ILE A 423 3.48 1.15 24.10
CA ILE A 423 3.71 1.17 22.64
C ILE A 423 3.16 -0.10 22.02
N ASP A 424 2.65 0.03 20.78
CA ASP A 424 2.08 -1.08 20.02
C ASP A 424 2.14 -0.82 18.51
N ASP A 425 1.87 -1.84 17.68
CA ASP A 425 1.73 -1.77 16.22
C ASP A 425 2.84 -0.95 15.54
N VAL A 426 4.10 -1.33 15.78
CA VAL A 426 5.28 -0.67 15.19
C VAL A 426 5.46 -1.11 13.75
N THR A 427 5.66 -0.18 12.83
CA THR A 427 6.07 -0.45 11.44
C THR A 427 7.20 0.48 11.01
N LEU A 428 8.10 -0.04 10.19
CA LEU A 428 9.20 0.71 9.62
C LEU A 428 9.28 0.48 8.12
N THR A 429 9.20 1.56 7.37
CA THR A 429 9.27 1.55 5.91
C THR A 429 10.27 2.56 5.39
N GLU A 430 10.68 2.42 4.13
CA GLU A 430 11.49 3.40 3.41
C GLU A 430 10.64 4.28 2.48
N ILE A 431 9.40 4.50 2.87
CA ILE A 431 8.48 5.49 2.29
C ILE A 431 8.50 6.73 3.19
N PRO A 432 8.45 7.95 2.65
CA PRO A 432 8.35 9.16 3.47
C PRO A 432 7.17 9.11 4.45
N CYS A 433 7.35 9.65 5.65
CA CYS A 433 6.26 9.79 6.59
C CYS A 433 5.19 10.75 6.04
N PRO A 434 3.88 10.53 6.35
CA PRO A 434 2.82 11.44 5.93
C PRO A 434 3.04 12.85 6.49
N THR A 435 2.75 13.86 5.67
CA THR A 435 2.92 15.28 6.04
C THR A 435 1.93 15.69 7.13
N ALA A 436 0.68 15.24 7.02
CA ALA A 436 -0.38 15.53 7.97
C ALA A 436 -1.11 14.25 8.39
N VAL A 437 -1.37 14.15 9.69
CA VAL A 437 -2.12 13.05 10.31
C VAL A 437 -3.24 13.65 11.14
N TRP A 438 -4.47 13.25 10.84
CA TRP A 438 -5.65 13.70 11.56
C TRP A 438 -6.42 12.50 12.13
N VAL A 439 -6.57 12.47 13.45
CA VAL A 439 -7.34 11.44 14.17
C VAL A 439 -8.68 12.05 14.56
N VAL A 440 -9.77 11.41 14.12
CA VAL A 440 -11.14 11.77 14.48
C VAL A 440 -11.68 10.72 15.43
N ARG A 441 -11.81 11.08 16.71
CA ARG A 441 -12.23 10.21 17.80
C ARG A 441 -13.73 9.90 17.75
N ASN A 442 -14.12 8.72 18.25
CA ASN A 442 -15.53 8.29 18.42
C ASN A 442 -16.34 8.37 17.12
N PHE A 443 -15.74 8.01 15.98
CA PHE A 443 -16.34 8.22 14.67
C PHE A 443 -17.62 7.39 14.44
N SER A 444 -17.74 6.21 15.03
CA SER A 444 -18.99 5.42 14.97
C SER A 444 -20.17 6.12 15.65
N GLN A 445 -19.92 6.90 16.70
CA GLN A 445 -20.94 7.72 17.34
C GLN A 445 -21.38 8.87 16.43
N ILE A 446 -20.43 9.49 15.76
CA ILE A 446 -20.66 10.55 14.79
C ILE A 446 -21.51 10.03 13.63
N LEU A 447 -21.21 8.81 13.12
CA LEU A 447 -21.97 8.16 12.05
C LEU A 447 -23.41 7.75 12.47
N LYS A 448 -23.68 7.57 13.75
CA LYS A 448 -25.04 7.31 14.23
C LYS A 448 -25.91 8.55 14.24
N ASN A 449 -25.31 9.73 14.33
CA ASN A 449 -26.01 11.00 14.33
C ASN A 449 -26.19 11.52 12.90
N ALA A 450 -27.36 11.30 12.29
CA ALA A 450 -27.66 11.73 10.92
C ALA A 450 -27.57 13.27 10.71
N SER A 451 -27.59 14.07 11.80
CA SER A 451 -27.47 15.52 11.78
C SER A 451 -26.02 16.00 11.93
N SER A 452 -25.04 15.09 11.95
CA SER A 452 -23.62 15.46 12.03
C SER A 452 -23.23 16.34 10.85
N GLY A 453 -22.82 17.56 11.15
CA GLY A 453 -22.34 18.51 10.17
C GLY A 453 -20.91 18.21 9.69
N VAL A 454 -20.33 19.16 8.97
CA VAL A 454 -18.92 19.09 8.59
C VAL A 454 -18.01 19.19 9.80
N ILE A 455 -16.99 18.34 9.84
CA ILE A 455 -15.91 18.38 10.83
C ILE A 455 -14.69 18.93 10.10
N GLN A 456 -14.03 19.92 10.70
CA GLN A 456 -12.85 20.55 10.13
C GLN A 456 -11.59 20.07 10.87
N SER A 457 -10.55 19.72 10.12
CA SER A 457 -9.25 19.42 10.71
C SER A 457 -8.57 20.68 11.28
N PRO A 458 -7.56 20.52 12.13
CA PRO A 458 -6.56 21.57 12.34
C PRO A 458 -5.93 21.99 11.02
N ARG A 459 -5.27 23.15 11.02
CA ARG A 459 -4.43 23.57 9.90
C ARG A 459 -3.11 22.79 9.91
N PHE A 460 -2.74 22.27 8.75
CA PHE A 460 -1.47 21.63 8.47
C PHE A 460 -0.65 22.47 7.51
N TYR A 461 0.63 22.15 7.34
CA TYR A 461 1.52 22.82 6.39
C TYR A 461 2.19 21.80 5.46
N SER A 462 2.25 22.14 4.17
CA SER A 462 3.03 21.39 3.19
C SER A 462 4.52 21.57 3.42
N PRO A 463 5.39 20.74 2.83
CA PRO A 463 6.84 20.92 2.90
C PRO A 463 7.30 22.29 2.40
N GLU A 464 6.59 22.87 1.41
CA GLU A 464 6.87 24.20 0.87
C GLU A 464 6.32 25.34 1.74
N GLY A 465 5.44 25.02 2.69
CA GLY A 465 4.88 26.00 3.65
C GLY A 465 3.46 26.45 3.39
N TYR A 466 2.72 25.84 2.41
CA TYR A 466 1.31 26.12 2.19
C TYR A 466 0.46 25.60 3.35
N GLY A 467 -0.38 26.44 3.92
CA GLY A 467 -1.39 26.03 4.89
C GLY A 467 -2.54 25.28 4.20
N PHE A 468 -2.96 24.13 4.76
CA PHE A 468 -4.10 23.38 4.26
C PHE A 468 -4.88 22.68 5.37
N GLY A 469 -6.07 22.18 5.03
CA GLY A 469 -6.92 21.43 5.95
C GLY A 469 -7.81 20.44 5.22
N ILE A 470 -8.55 19.66 6.01
CA ILE A 470 -9.45 18.61 5.56
C ILE A 470 -10.85 18.93 6.08
N SER A 471 -11.84 18.84 5.19
CA SER A 471 -13.28 18.89 5.54
C SER A 471 -13.82 17.45 5.48
N LEU A 472 -14.29 16.93 6.60
CA LEU A 472 -14.89 15.60 6.73
C LEU A 472 -16.40 15.75 6.90
N TYR A 473 -17.15 15.12 6.02
CA TYR A 473 -18.61 15.04 6.05
C TYR A 473 -18.98 13.57 6.35
N PRO A 474 -19.35 13.24 7.60
CA PRO A 474 -19.69 11.86 7.99
C PRO A 474 -20.78 11.26 7.12
N HIS A 475 -21.78 12.08 6.78
CA HIS A 475 -22.85 11.75 5.84
C HIS A 475 -22.71 12.58 4.58
N SER A 476 -22.43 11.90 3.47
CA SER A 476 -22.36 12.52 2.17
C SER A 476 -23.75 12.75 1.58
N THR A 477 -23.82 13.55 0.51
CA THR A 477 -25.01 13.61 -0.37
C THR A 477 -25.33 12.27 -1.01
N ILE A 478 -24.35 11.37 -1.12
CA ILE A 478 -24.53 9.97 -1.51
C ILE A 478 -24.74 9.16 -0.22
N SER A 479 -25.95 8.57 -0.08
CA SER A 479 -26.29 7.77 1.09
C SER A 479 -25.33 6.61 1.31
N GLY A 480 -24.92 6.38 2.55
CA GLY A 480 -24.00 5.30 2.93
C GLY A 480 -22.52 5.59 2.67
N TYR A 481 -22.16 6.82 2.30
CA TYR A 481 -20.79 7.26 2.08
C TYR A 481 -20.38 8.41 3.00
N THR A 482 -19.10 8.46 3.30
CA THR A 482 -18.43 9.62 3.90
C THR A 482 -17.73 10.41 2.79
N ARG A 483 -17.90 11.74 2.80
CA ARG A 483 -17.17 12.66 1.93
C ARG A 483 -15.94 13.17 2.65
N VAL A 484 -14.80 13.21 1.95
CA VAL A 484 -13.56 13.83 2.40
C VAL A 484 -13.12 14.85 1.34
N ALA A 485 -12.76 16.03 1.78
CA ALA A 485 -12.35 17.11 0.89
C ALA A 485 -11.16 17.87 1.47
N PHE A 486 -10.36 18.43 0.56
CA PHE A 486 -9.19 19.26 0.85
C PHE A 486 -9.55 20.75 0.67
N HIS A 487 -8.92 21.64 1.45
CA HIS A 487 -8.97 23.07 1.26
C HIS A 487 -7.66 23.73 1.68
N LEU A 488 -7.33 24.88 1.08
CA LEU A 488 -6.22 25.70 1.52
C LEU A 488 -6.61 26.53 2.75
N CYS A 489 -5.64 26.76 3.62
CA CYS A 489 -5.75 27.62 4.79
C CYS A 489 -4.73 28.74 4.71
N SER A 490 -5.10 29.95 5.16
CA SER A 490 -4.10 31.01 5.31
C SER A 490 -3.05 30.63 6.37
N GLY A 491 -1.80 30.96 6.09
CA GLY A 491 -0.66 30.59 6.93
C GLY A 491 0.37 31.69 7.05
N GLU A 492 1.38 31.47 7.86
CA GLU A 492 2.46 32.44 8.14
C GLU A 492 3.30 32.74 6.89
N ASN A 493 3.39 31.75 5.98
CA ASN A 493 4.22 31.82 4.79
C ASN A 493 3.53 32.43 3.57
N ASP A 494 2.24 32.79 3.66
CA ASP A 494 1.43 33.26 2.52
C ASP A 494 2.05 34.45 1.77
N GLY A 495 2.89 35.25 2.44
CA GLY A 495 3.54 36.43 1.85
C GLY A 495 4.70 36.09 0.91
N VAL A 496 5.30 34.90 1.04
CA VAL A 496 6.48 34.48 0.29
C VAL A 496 6.18 33.33 -0.67
N LEU A 497 5.00 32.72 -0.56
CA LEU A 497 4.57 31.63 -1.42
C LEU A 497 4.01 32.13 -2.76
N GLU A 498 4.09 31.29 -3.77
CA GLU A 498 3.54 31.55 -5.11
C GLU A 498 2.02 31.32 -5.13
N TRP A 499 1.27 32.28 -5.65
CA TRP A 499 -0.19 32.22 -5.78
C TRP A 499 -0.63 32.52 -7.21
N PRO A 500 -1.66 31.86 -7.76
CA PRO A 500 -2.38 30.71 -7.16
C PRO A 500 -1.49 29.48 -7.03
N ALA A 501 -1.78 28.63 -6.02
CA ALA A 501 -1.04 27.39 -5.74
C ALA A 501 -1.37 26.29 -6.76
N LEU A 502 -0.81 26.37 -7.97
CA LEU A 502 -1.07 25.47 -9.10
C LEU A 502 -0.06 24.32 -9.18
N ASN A 503 -0.44 23.27 -9.91
CA ASN A 503 0.39 22.07 -10.20
C ASN A 503 0.85 21.32 -8.93
N ARG A 504 0.09 21.42 -7.85
CA ARG A 504 0.33 20.71 -6.60
C ARG A 504 -0.69 19.60 -6.41
N GLN A 505 -0.23 18.44 -6.02
CA GLN A 505 -1.09 17.30 -5.76
C GLN A 505 -1.51 17.29 -4.29
N ALA A 506 -2.81 17.27 -4.04
CA ALA A 506 -3.39 16.92 -2.76
C ALA A 506 -3.73 15.42 -2.75
N VAL A 507 -3.19 14.70 -1.79
CA VAL A 507 -3.46 13.27 -1.56
C VAL A 507 -4.16 13.13 -0.22
N LEU A 508 -5.33 12.50 -0.20
CA LEU A 508 -6.07 12.19 1.02
C LEU A 508 -6.17 10.67 1.15
N THR A 509 -5.84 10.14 2.32
CA THR A 509 -5.89 8.70 2.59
C THR A 509 -6.60 8.46 3.91
N VAL A 510 -7.72 7.73 3.87
CA VAL A 510 -8.35 7.14 5.06
C VAL A 510 -7.64 5.83 5.35
N LEU A 511 -7.01 5.73 6.51
CA LEU A 511 -6.13 4.63 6.88
C LEU A 511 -6.92 3.38 7.27
N ASP A 512 -6.62 2.26 6.62
CA ASP A 512 -6.91 0.93 7.17
C ASP A 512 -5.86 0.63 8.26
N GLN A 513 -6.32 0.47 9.49
CA GLN A 513 -5.46 0.29 10.65
C GLN A 513 -5.15 -1.19 10.94
N ASP A 514 -5.08 -2.03 9.88
CA ASP A 514 -4.57 -3.40 10.02
C ASP A 514 -3.15 -3.35 10.58
N PRO A 515 -2.82 -4.14 11.62
CA PRO A 515 -1.47 -4.14 12.21
C PRO A 515 -0.41 -4.60 11.19
N ASP A 516 -0.77 -5.50 10.28
CA ASP A 516 0.09 -5.91 9.18
C ASP A 516 -0.02 -4.90 8.02
N ILE A 517 1.01 -4.04 7.88
CA ILE A 517 1.03 -3.00 6.84
C ILE A 517 0.89 -3.57 5.43
N LEU A 518 1.32 -4.82 5.20
CA LEU A 518 1.23 -5.47 3.88
C LEU A 518 -0.23 -5.84 3.53
N LYS A 519 -1.10 -5.98 4.53
CA LYS A 519 -2.54 -6.29 4.36
C LYS A 519 -3.44 -5.06 4.37
N ARG A 520 -2.90 -3.88 4.67
CA ARG A 520 -3.67 -2.64 4.67
C ARG A 520 -4.25 -2.35 3.29
N MET A 521 -5.53 -2.01 3.25
CA MET A 521 -6.25 -1.57 2.04
C MET A 521 -6.85 -0.19 2.29
N SER A 522 -5.99 0.81 2.39
CA SER A 522 -6.40 2.19 2.68
C SER A 522 -7.06 2.86 1.48
N SER A 523 -8.14 3.60 1.71
CA SER A 523 -8.78 4.40 0.66
C SER A 523 -7.98 5.67 0.41
N SER A 524 -7.40 5.79 -0.78
CA SER A 524 -6.59 6.95 -1.17
C SER A 524 -7.11 7.58 -2.45
N LYS A 525 -7.29 8.90 -2.44
CA LYS A 525 -7.69 9.69 -3.61
C LYS A 525 -6.86 10.96 -3.68
N SER A 526 -6.57 11.40 -4.90
CA SER A 526 -5.78 12.60 -5.15
C SER A 526 -6.34 13.43 -6.30
N PHE A 527 -6.01 14.70 -6.30
CA PHE A 527 -6.23 15.63 -7.42
C PHE A 527 -5.07 16.63 -7.48
N THR A 528 -4.87 17.21 -8.65
CA THR A 528 -3.88 18.28 -8.82
C THR A 528 -4.57 19.62 -9.00
N THR A 529 -4.09 20.65 -8.32
CA THR A 529 -4.60 22.02 -8.44
C THR A 529 -4.36 22.56 -9.84
N SER A 530 -5.42 23.05 -10.50
CA SER A 530 -5.37 23.55 -11.86
C SER A 530 -6.11 24.88 -12.02
N LYS A 531 -5.88 25.57 -13.16
CA LYS A 531 -6.58 26.79 -13.54
C LYS A 531 -8.05 26.55 -13.86
N ASP A 532 -8.46 25.31 -14.13
CA ASP A 532 -9.84 24.95 -14.47
C ASP A 532 -10.76 24.98 -13.24
N HIS A 533 -10.16 24.97 -12.04
CA HIS A 533 -10.91 25.09 -10.80
C HIS A 533 -11.20 26.56 -10.48
N VAL A 534 -12.38 27.02 -10.87
CA VAL A 534 -12.83 28.40 -10.66
C VAL A 534 -13.80 28.46 -9.47
N SER A 535 -13.63 29.45 -8.60
CA SER A 535 -14.55 29.72 -7.49
C SER A 535 -15.81 30.41 -8.02
N SER A 536 -16.97 29.77 -7.86
CA SER A 536 -18.26 30.37 -8.22
C SER A 536 -18.65 31.59 -7.36
N ASP A 537 -18.02 31.71 -6.19
CA ASP A 537 -18.35 32.75 -5.20
C ASP A 537 -17.49 34.03 -5.34
N ALA A 538 -16.47 34.02 -6.22
CA ALA A 538 -15.47 35.08 -6.32
C ALA A 538 -15.25 35.59 -7.77
N ASN A 539 -16.32 35.82 -8.52
CA ASN A 539 -16.30 36.46 -9.85
C ASN A 539 -15.26 35.83 -10.83
N GLY A 540 -15.12 34.51 -10.84
CA GLY A 540 -14.18 33.83 -11.72
C GLY A 540 -12.74 33.78 -11.18
N THR A 541 -12.50 34.14 -9.93
CA THR A 541 -11.20 34.01 -9.26
C THR A 541 -10.85 32.51 -9.15
N LEU A 542 -9.57 32.19 -9.35
CA LEU A 542 -9.11 30.80 -9.26
C LEU A 542 -9.29 30.25 -7.83
N MET A 543 -9.76 29.01 -7.73
CA MET A 543 -10.06 28.37 -6.44
C MET A 543 -8.82 28.25 -5.54
N TRP A 544 -7.66 28.14 -6.16
CA TRP A 544 -6.37 27.94 -5.48
C TRP A 544 -5.60 29.24 -5.24
N GLU A 545 -6.30 30.39 -5.34
CA GLU A 545 -5.78 31.70 -4.98
C GLU A 545 -5.61 31.79 -3.46
N LYS A 546 -4.86 32.80 -3.01
CA LYS A 546 -4.55 33.05 -1.60
C LYS A 546 -5.81 32.96 -0.72
N PRO A 547 -5.83 32.14 0.35
CA PRO A 547 -7.05 31.92 1.13
C PRO A 547 -7.63 33.18 1.76
N SER A 548 -6.81 34.18 2.04
CA SER A 548 -7.30 35.49 2.53
C SER A 548 -8.12 36.26 1.50
N ILE A 549 -8.04 35.92 0.20
CA ILE A 549 -8.80 36.54 -0.90
C ILE A 549 -10.09 35.75 -1.18
N VAL A 550 -9.98 34.38 -1.31
CA VAL A 550 -11.10 33.53 -1.76
C VAL A 550 -11.78 32.76 -0.64
N GLY A 551 -11.24 32.79 0.58
CA GLY A 551 -11.69 32.01 1.72
C GLY A 551 -12.61 32.76 2.66
N LYS A 552 -13.13 32.01 3.66
CA LYS A 552 -13.89 32.57 4.80
C LYS A 552 -13.06 32.37 6.07
N PHE A 553 -13.12 33.40 6.95
CA PHE A 553 -12.44 33.32 8.24
C PHE A 553 -13.10 32.28 9.16
N ASP A 554 -12.28 31.42 9.72
CA ASP A 554 -12.67 30.40 10.71
C ASP A 554 -11.92 30.67 12.02
N ALA A 555 -12.69 30.98 13.06
CA ALA A 555 -12.14 31.25 14.37
C ALA A 555 -11.47 30.04 15.04
N SER A 556 -11.87 28.80 14.69
CA SER A 556 -11.31 27.60 15.27
C SER A 556 -9.83 27.39 14.95
N CYS A 557 -9.38 27.83 13.77
CA CYS A 557 -7.97 27.81 13.37
C CYS A 557 -7.32 29.19 13.34
N SER A 558 -8.09 30.24 13.62
CA SER A 558 -7.67 31.67 13.41
C SER A 558 -7.08 31.86 12.01
N CYS A 559 -7.75 31.28 10.98
CA CYS A 559 -7.28 31.30 9.60
C CYS A 559 -8.44 31.50 8.61
N TYR A 560 -8.12 31.90 7.37
CA TYR A 560 -9.06 31.87 6.26
C TYR A 560 -9.01 30.47 5.61
N ARG A 561 -10.18 29.83 5.47
CA ARG A 561 -10.30 28.54 4.73
C ARG A 561 -10.88 28.81 3.35
N SER A 562 -10.22 28.33 2.30
CA SER A 562 -10.77 28.34 0.96
C SER A 562 -11.96 27.37 0.85
N ARG A 563 -12.65 27.40 -0.29
CA ARG A 563 -13.65 26.38 -0.60
C ARG A 563 -12.99 25.00 -0.69
N ASP A 564 -13.68 23.96 -0.23
CA ASP A 564 -13.19 22.59 -0.26
C ASP A 564 -13.42 21.91 -1.62
N TRP A 565 -12.49 21.05 -2.00
CA TRP A 565 -12.54 20.20 -3.19
C TRP A 565 -12.27 18.74 -2.79
N GLY A 566 -13.13 17.79 -3.21
CA GLY A 566 -12.98 16.39 -2.84
C GLY A 566 -14.13 15.52 -3.33
N TRP A 567 -14.27 14.33 -2.74
CA TRP A 567 -15.11 13.25 -3.25
C TRP A 567 -16.28 12.96 -2.32
N THR A 568 -17.50 13.00 -2.86
CA THR A 568 -18.74 12.65 -2.16
C THR A 568 -18.85 11.16 -1.85
N ASN A 569 -18.14 10.30 -2.58
CA ASN A 569 -18.06 8.84 -2.40
C ASN A 569 -16.65 8.41 -1.99
N PHE A 570 -16.05 9.09 -1.00
CA PHE A 570 -14.64 8.80 -0.64
C PHE A 570 -14.49 7.38 -0.12
N ILE A 571 -15.31 6.97 0.84
CA ILE A 571 -15.34 5.60 1.39
C ILE A 571 -16.75 5.27 1.83
N SER A 572 -17.20 4.02 1.61
CA SER A 572 -18.51 3.58 2.08
C SER A 572 -18.49 3.17 3.55
N HIS A 573 -19.63 3.37 4.23
CA HIS A 573 -19.78 2.93 5.62
C HIS A 573 -19.69 1.40 5.77
N ILE A 574 -19.98 0.64 4.70
CA ILE A 574 -19.81 -0.83 4.67
C ILE A 574 -18.32 -1.19 4.71
N GLN A 575 -17.51 -0.57 3.85
CA GLN A 575 -16.06 -0.77 3.83
C GLN A 575 -15.43 -0.42 5.19
N MET A 576 -15.82 0.73 5.78
CA MET A 576 -15.32 1.14 7.09
C MET A 576 -15.57 0.13 8.19
N ARG A 577 -16.77 -0.49 8.20
CA ARG A 577 -17.14 -1.48 9.23
C ARG A 577 -16.54 -2.86 8.99
N ARG A 578 -16.27 -3.21 7.74
CA ARG A 578 -15.72 -4.52 7.39
C ARG A 578 -14.22 -4.63 7.69
N ARG A 579 -13.48 -3.56 7.44
CA ARG A 579 -12.03 -3.49 7.66
C ARG A 579 -11.68 -2.63 8.88
N SER A 580 -10.40 -2.52 9.18
CA SER A 580 -9.92 -1.85 10.39
C SER A 580 -9.87 -0.31 10.28
N PHE A 581 -10.77 0.31 9.50
CA PHE A 581 -10.80 1.78 9.37
C PHE A 581 -11.24 2.49 10.66
N LEU A 582 -12.04 1.82 11.51
CA LEU A 582 -12.58 2.38 12.76
C LEU A 582 -12.05 1.61 13.98
N LYS A 583 -10.75 1.32 14.01
CA LYS A 583 -10.12 0.69 15.15
C LYS A 583 -10.14 1.62 16.35
N ASN A 584 -10.48 1.10 17.54
CA ASN A 584 -10.72 1.91 18.76
C ASN A 584 -11.73 3.06 18.59
N ASP A 585 -12.64 2.94 17.62
CA ASP A 585 -13.60 3.96 17.20
C ASP A 585 -12.97 5.25 16.63
N ASP A 586 -11.70 5.18 16.23
CA ASP A 586 -10.95 6.27 15.63
C ASP A 586 -10.89 6.15 14.11
N LEU A 587 -11.17 7.24 13.39
CA LEU A 587 -10.92 7.38 11.97
C LEU A 587 -9.62 8.16 11.80
N ILE A 588 -8.63 7.59 11.09
CA ILE A 588 -7.34 8.24 10.84
C ILE A 588 -7.25 8.64 9.37
N ILE A 589 -6.94 9.90 9.13
CA ILE A 589 -6.79 10.46 7.79
C ILE A 589 -5.38 11.02 7.65
N PHE A 590 -4.66 10.57 6.60
CA PHE A 590 -3.41 11.18 6.17
C PHE A 590 -3.69 12.17 5.05
N ALA A 591 -2.93 13.25 5.01
CA ALA A 591 -3.02 14.21 3.93
C ALA A 591 -1.62 14.72 3.54
N GLU A 592 -1.46 14.91 2.24
CA GLU A 592 -0.24 15.43 1.64
C GLU A 592 -0.62 16.54 0.66
N PHE A 593 0.24 17.52 0.54
CA PHE A 593 0.14 18.57 -0.47
C PHE A 593 1.54 18.91 -0.94
N HIS A 594 1.88 18.55 -2.18
CA HIS A 594 3.24 18.66 -2.68
C HIS A 594 3.29 19.04 -4.17
N ASP A 595 4.43 19.62 -4.57
CA ASP A 595 4.67 20.09 -5.93
C ASP A 595 4.93 18.93 -6.89
N LEU A 596 4.31 18.98 -8.07
CA LEU A 596 4.54 18.04 -9.18
C LEU A 596 5.13 18.73 -10.43
N ILE A 597 5.58 20.00 -10.34
CA ILE A 597 6.08 20.75 -11.51
C ILE A 597 7.20 20.00 -12.21
N HIS A 598 8.06 19.29 -11.46
CA HIS A 598 9.15 18.49 -12.02
C HIS A 598 8.67 17.36 -12.96
N LEU A 599 7.38 16.97 -12.91
CA LEU A 599 6.79 15.98 -13.80
C LEU A 599 6.18 16.58 -15.09
N ASN A 600 6.13 17.91 -15.21
CA ASN A 600 5.58 18.56 -16.41
C ASN A 600 6.42 18.32 -17.66
N ASN A 601 7.74 18.21 -17.51
CA ASN A 601 8.69 18.03 -18.61
C ASN A 601 9.39 16.67 -18.47
N THR A 602 8.67 15.57 -18.63
CA THR A 602 9.29 14.26 -18.80
C THR A 602 9.72 14.15 -20.26
N GLU A 603 10.98 14.48 -20.56
CA GLU A 603 11.53 14.21 -21.88
C GLU A 603 11.45 12.71 -22.16
N VAL A 604 10.63 12.33 -23.14
CA VAL A 604 10.72 10.99 -23.73
C VAL A 604 12.09 10.90 -24.38
N PRO A 605 13.00 9.99 -23.97
CA PRO A 605 14.26 9.83 -24.66
C PRO A 605 13.98 9.60 -26.14
N VAL A 606 14.35 10.54 -26.99
CA VAL A 606 14.21 10.40 -28.42
C VAL A 606 15.04 9.18 -28.80
N ARG A 607 14.39 8.11 -29.29
CA ARG A 607 15.12 7.01 -29.90
C ARG A 607 16.07 7.66 -30.92
N PRO A 608 17.37 7.38 -30.89
CA PRO A 608 18.20 7.74 -32.01
C PRO A 608 17.49 7.16 -33.24
N GLN A 609 17.04 8.00 -34.16
CA GLN A 609 16.55 7.52 -35.44
C GLN A 609 17.64 6.61 -35.95
N GLN A 610 17.38 5.30 -36.01
CA GLN A 610 18.23 4.39 -36.78
C GLN A 610 18.28 5.01 -38.16
N SER A 611 19.41 5.63 -38.46
CA SER A 611 19.62 6.24 -39.76
C SER A 611 19.35 5.13 -40.76
N ALA A 612 18.62 5.46 -41.83
CA ALA A 612 18.35 4.55 -42.96
C ALA A 612 19.62 3.92 -43.56
N PHE A 613 20.79 4.35 -43.08
CA PHE A 613 22.13 3.83 -43.41
C PHE A 613 22.43 2.46 -42.73
N VAL A 614 21.78 2.12 -41.60
CA VAL A 614 22.02 0.83 -40.93
C VAL A 614 21.22 -0.29 -41.61
N ASP A 615 20.03 0.01 -42.16
CA ASP A 615 19.23 -0.99 -42.87
C ASP A 615 19.85 -1.42 -44.19
N SER A 616 20.56 -0.51 -44.87
CA SER A 616 21.32 -0.87 -46.10
C SER A 616 22.55 -1.72 -45.83
N LEU A 617 23.23 -1.51 -44.69
CA LEU A 617 24.40 -2.30 -44.30
C LEU A 617 24.00 -3.69 -43.76
N VAL A 618 22.84 -3.82 -43.11
CA VAL A 618 22.30 -5.11 -42.66
C VAL A 618 21.85 -5.94 -43.86
N LEU A 619 21.23 -5.31 -44.88
CA LEU A 619 20.81 -6.00 -46.11
C LEU A 619 22.00 -6.42 -46.95
N GLU A 620 23.08 -5.62 -47.02
CA GLU A 620 24.34 -5.99 -47.69
C GLU A 620 25.13 -7.05 -46.96
N ARG A 621 25.12 -7.03 -45.58
CA ARG A 621 25.72 -8.11 -44.80
C ARG A 621 24.96 -9.43 -44.95
N GLN A 622 23.64 -9.41 -45.02
CA GLN A 622 22.84 -10.61 -45.25
C GLN A 622 23.05 -11.19 -46.68
N LYS A 623 23.30 -10.34 -47.66
CA LYS A 623 23.64 -10.79 -49.03
C LYS A 623 25.06 -11.35 -49.14
N ARG A 624 26.04 -10.84 -48.36
CA ARG A 624 27.41 -11.38 -48.31
C ARG A 624 27.51 -12.66 -47.47
N ALA A 625 26.72 -12.80 -46.39
CA ALA A 625 26.71 -14.00 -45.56
C ALA A 625 26.11 -15.25 -46.25
N ALA A 626 25.45 -15.06 -47.42
CA ALA A 626 24.95 -16.16 -48.24
C ALA A 626 25.95 -16.70 -49.26
N GLN A 627 27.14 -16.10 -49.40
CA GLN A 627 28.15 -16.48 -50.37
C GLN A 627 29.44 -17.11 -49.81
N ASP A 628 29.70 -17.02 -48.50
CA ASP A 628 30.91 -17.59 -47.87
C ASP A 628 30.54 -18.45 -46.66
N MET A 629 30.24 -19.73 -46.89
CA MET A 629 30.22 -20.76 -45.85
C MET A 629 31.52 -21.59 -45.91
N GLU A 630 32.51 -21.19 -45.13
CA GLU A 630 33.53 -22.09 -44.59
C GLU A 630 33.68 -21.86 -43.06
N PRO A 631 33.94 -22.91 -42.28
CA PRO A 631 33.85 -22.83 -40.84
C PRO A 631 35.13 -22.29 -40.21
N VAL A 632 35.07 -21.14 -39.57
CA VAL A 632 36.15 -20.63 -38.70
C VAL A 632 35.77 -20.87 -37.25
N GLN A 633 36.59 -21.71 -36.57
CA GLN A 633 36.64 -21.84 -35.15
C GLN A 633 37.07 -20.50 -34.52
N ASP A 634 36.21 -19.90 -33.69
CA ASP A 634 36.65 -18.80 -32.84
C ASP A 634 36.37 -19.14 -31.39
N GLN A 635 37.45 -19.43 -30.68
CA GLN A 635 37.47 -19.62 -29.23
C GLN A 635 37.60 -18.23 -28.59
N GLN A 636 36.56 -17.75 -27.94
CA GLN A 636 36.70 -16.75 -26.89
C GLN A 636 36.31 -17.40 -25.53
N PRO A 637 37.11 -17.19 -24.46
CA PRO A 637 36.87 -17.84 -23.19
C PRO A 637 35.73 -17.15 -22.48
N TYR A 638 34.59 -17.84 -22.37
CA TYR A 638 33.59 -17.52 -21.40
C TYR A 638 34.22 -17.68 -20.02
N LEU A 639 34.16 -16.63 -19.19
CA LEU A 639 34.42 -16.72 -17.75
C LEU A 639 33.36 -17.66 -17.15
N GLN A 640 33.73 -18.95 -17.02
CA GLN A 640 32.89 -19.93 -16.33
C GLN A 640 32.73 -19.51 -14.87
N ASP A 641 31.50 -19.45 -14.39
CA ASP A 641 31.20 -19.32 -12.95
C ASP A 641 31.88 -20.50 -12.23
N PRO A 642 32.83 -20.25 -11.30
CA PRO A 642 33.54 -21.31 -10.62
C PRO A 642 32.65 -22.16 -9.71
N CYS A 643 31.39 -21.77 -9.50
CA CYS A 643 30.37 -22.51 -8.77
C CYS A 643 29.44 -23.33 -9.68
N TYR A 644 29.63 -23.38 -10.98
CA TYR A 644 28.82 -24.21 -11.86
C TYR A 644 29.67 -25.22 -12.66
N PRO A 645 29.39 -26.54 -12.58
CA PRO A 645 28.47 -27.19 -11.61
C PRO A 645 29.01 -27.08 -10.18
N ASN A 646 28.11 -27.09 -9.19
CA ASN A 646 28.49 -26.94 -7.76
C ASN A 646 29.58 -27.93 -7.35
N PRO A 647 30.79 -27.48 -6.97
CA PRO A 647 31.91 -28.35 -6.62
C PRO A 647 31.87 -28.87 -5.18
N CYS A 648 30.88 -28.43 -4.38
CA CYS A 648 30.77 -28.79 -2.97
C CYS A 648 30.02 -30.11 -2.77
N HIS A 649 30.51 -30.98 -1.85
CA HIS A 649 29.88 -32.22 -1.47
C HIS A 649 28.94 -32.02 -0.26
N ASN A 650 28.13 -33.05 0.01
CA ASN A 650 27.28 -33.15 1.21
C ASN A 650 26.44 -31.88 1.47
N ASP A 651 25.72 -31.42 0.47
CA ASP A 651 24.86 -30.24 0.51
C ASP A 651 25.57 -28.92 0.90
N GLY A 652 26.88 -28.88 0.67
CA GLY A 652 27.66 -27.66 0.86
C GLY A 652 27.27 -26.59 -0.18
N VAL A 653 27.18 -25.34 0.29
CA VAL A 653 26.84 -24.20 -0.56
C VAL A 653 28.12 -23.60 -1.16
N CYS A 654 28.20 -23.56 -2.48
CA CYS A 654 29.31 -22.89 -3.15
C CYS A 654 29.13 -21.38 -3.16
N VAL A 655 30.21 -20.67 -2.84
CA VAL A 655 30.28 -19.20 -2.86
C VAL A 655 31.48 -18.79 -3.72
N ASN A 656 31.26 -17.95 -4.70
CA ASN A 656 32.33 -17.38 -5.51
C ASN A 656 33.05 -16.28 -4.72
N VAL A 657 34.29 -16.53 -4.34
CA VAL A 657 35.15 -15.56 -3.63
C VAL A 657 36.32 -15.17 -4.52
N LYS A 658 36.27 -13.98 -5.07
CA LYS A 658 37.30 -13.42 -5.97
C LYS A 658 37.67 -14.35 -7.14
N GLY A 659 36.64 -14.92 -7.80
CA GLY A 659 36.82 -15.77 -8.97
C GLY A 659 37.20 -17.23 -8.64
N ARG A 660 37.11 -17.65 -7.36
CA ARG A 660 37.35 -19.05 -6.93
C ARG A 660 36.16 -19.60 -6.17
N ALA A 661 35.84 -20.88 -6.38
CA ALA A 661 34.81 -21.58 -5.63
C ALA A 661 35.28 -21.81 -4.18
N SER A 662 34.47 -21.45 -3.22
CA SER A 662 34.65 -21.71 -1.79
C SER A 662 33.40 -22.38 -1.23
N CYS A 663 33.55 -23.50 -0.52
CA CYS A 663 32.41 -24.26 0.01
C CYS A 663 32.12 -23.91 1.46
N ARG A 664 30.86 -23.60 1.75
CA ARG A 664 30.33 -23.53 3.12
C ARG A 664 29.67 -24.87 3.42
N CYS A 665 30.23 -25.58 4.41
CA CYS A 665 29.78 -26.92 4.75
C CYS A 665 28.57 -26.91 5.67
N SER A 666 27.66 -27.85 5.47
CA SER A 666 26.48 -28.06 6.31
C SER A 666 26.85 -28.71 7.64
N SER A 667 26.10 -28.39 8.72
CA SER A 667 26.23 -29.00 10.04
C SER A 667 24.89 -29.51 10.55
N GLY A 668 24.88 -30.65 11.23
CA GLY A 668 23.73 -31.23 11.92
C GLY A 668 23.94 -31.22 13.44
N GLN A 669 22.96 -31.66 14.21
CA GLN A 669 23.00 -31.64 15.69
C GLN A 669 24.16 -32.50 16.32
N ALA A 670 24.69 -33.45 15.59
CA ALA A 670 25.72 -34.39 16.10
C ALA A 670 26.93 -34.53 15.17
N PHE A 671 27.01 -33.77 14.11
CA PHE A 671 28.09 -33.86 13.13
C PHE A 671 28.19 -32.54 12.31
N PHE A 672 29.34 -32.32 11.71
CA PHE A 672 29.57 -31.28 10.72
C PHE A 672 30.47 -31.79 9.58
N TYR A 673 30.33 -31.20 8.41
CA TYR A 673 31.20 -31.52 7.29
C TYR A 673 32.37 -30.53 7.23
N THR A 674 33.54 -31.01 6.84
CA THR A 674 34.78 -30.25 6.75
C THR A 674 35.52 -30.55 5.46
N GLY A 675 36.63 -29.84 5.21
CA GLY A 675 37.44 -29.91 4.01
C GLY A 675 37.07 -28.84 2.99
N GLU A 676 37.94 -28.55 2.06
CA GLU A 676 37.79 -27.47 1.08
C GLU A 676 36.49 -27.61 0.22
N ARG A 677 35.97 -28.81 0.10
CA ARG A 677 34.73 -29.12 -0.65
C ARG A 677 33.69 -29.83 0.19
N CYS A 678 33.78 -29.76 1.52
CA CYS A 678 32.84 -30.41 2.43
C CYS A 678 32.81 -31.97 2.32
N GLN A 679 33.90 -32.56 1.92
CA GLN A 679 33.97 -34.00 1.64
C GLN A 679 34.16 -34.86 2.88
N SER A 680 34.58 -34.33 4.01
CA SER A 680 34.89 -35.07 5.23
C SER A 680 33.84 -34.83 6.32
N ARG A 681 33.33 -35.93 6.92
CA ARG A 681 32.41 -35.85 8.06
C ARG A 681 33.17 -35.93 9.38
N ALA A 682 32.97 -34.98 10.27
CA ALA A 682 33.49 -34.96 11.61
C ALA A 682 32.33 -35.07 12.63
N SER A 683 32.52 -35.84 13.70
CA SER A 683 31.60 -35.92 14.83
C SER A 683 31.95 -34.79 15.81
N GLY A 684 30.92 -33.99 16.18
CA GLY A 684 31.07 -33.10 17.33
C GLY A 684 31.21 -33.94 18.62
N GLY A 685 32.28 -33.69 19.36
CA GLY A 685 32.49 -34.30 20.66
C GLY A 685 31.69 -33.62 21.73
#